data_468fe14bbb6dd20d19b5ddfb3e6c747c
#
_entry.id   468fe14bbb6dd20d19b5ddfb3e6c747c
#
_cell.length_a   1.000
_cell.length_b   1.000
_cell.length_c   1.000
_cell.angle_alpha   90.00
_cell.angle_beta   90.00
_cell.angle_gamma   90.00
#
_symmetry.space_group_name_H-M   'P 1'
#
loop_
_entity.id
_entity.type
_entity.pdbx_description
1 polymer ?
#
loop_
_entity_poly.entity_id
_entity_poly.type
_entity_poly.pdbx_seq_one_letter_code
_entity_poly.pdbx_strand_id
1 'polypeptide(L)'
;MLPELGQLALVVALLVAALQAALPLAGAHSGRDGWMAVARPAAYAQLGLVAFAFTVLTWGFVTQDFSLQYVAENSNSLLPMHYRFTAVWGAHEGSLLLWTLVVAGWTAAVARFSRGLPDTVSARVLGVMGLVAVGFLAFLVFTSNPFLRLLPAVAEGRDLNPLLQDPGMIIHPPMLYLGYVGFMVPFAFAVAALLDGRLDARWLRWTRPWTNVAWAFLTAGIALGSWWAYYELGWGGWWFWDPVENASFMPWLAGAALLHSQAVTEKRGSFHGWTLLLAIATFSLSLLGAFLVRSGVLTSVHSFAADPTRGLFVLVFLGIVVGGSLLLYALRAPSSPAARPFAGSSRETLLLANNLLLASACAMVLLGTLYPLLADALGLGKISVGPPYFGLLFVVLMAPLVLLLPFGPLTRWQREEPSRPLAMLAPWLLAAALAGVLAFFLAPQSPWKTAVGIAAAAWVAFGTLRFAWSRLRATGGVRFTAEMLGMCLGHGGIAVFLVGALLTDAQLQQRELAMSPGESVELDGRHFRFVGVERVEGPNYLADRGTVLVSAGDGPPVEMHPEKRAYAAGGQVMTEAAIDAGVGADVYVALGESLGSDAWAVRVYVRPFVRWIWAGAALMALGGLVAATDRRFRRTPGSRA
;
A
#
# COMPACT_ATOMS: atom_id res chain seq x y z
N MET A 1 25.75 -7.16 26.29
CA MET A 1 24.86 -8.28 26.74
C MET A 1 23.43 -8.20 26.14
N LEU A 2 22.70 -7.07 26.20
CA LEU A 2 21.35 -7.00 25.59
C LEU A 2 21.33 -7.29 24.07
N PRO A 3 22.21 -6.72 23.23
CA PRO A 3 22.23 -7.00 21.81
C PRO A 3 22.47 -8.48 21.49
N GLU A 4 23.31 -9.16 22.24
CA GLU A 4 23.57 -10.61 22.09
C GLU A 4 22.33 -11.44 22.40
N LEU A 5 21.49 -11.01 23.37
CA LEU A 5 20.20 -11.64 23.64
C LEU A 5 19.21 -11.39 22.49
N GLY A 6 19.23 -10.19 21.88
CA GLY A 6 18.44 -9.89 20.67
C GLY A 6 18.83 -10.81 19.50
N GLN A 7 20.14 -10.97 19.28
CA GLN A 7 20.67 -11.90 18.27
C GLN A 7 20.27 -13.35 18.55
N LEU A 8 20.43 -13.80 19.80
CA LEU A 8 20.02 -15.15 20.20
C LEU A 8 18.53 -15.38 19.98
N ALA A 9 17.69 -14.37 20.29
CA ALA A 9 16.25 -14.45 20.06
C ALA A 9 15.91 -14.64 18.58
N LEU A 10 16.62 -13.96 17.64
CA LEU A 10 16.44 -14.18 16.20
C LEU A 10 16.85 -15.58 15.75
N VAL A 11 17.97 -16.10 16.27
CA VAL A 11 18.40 -17.47 15.97
C VAL A 11 17.39 -18.50 16.49
N VAL A 12 16.91 -18.33 17.72
CA VAL A 12 15.88 -19.21 18.28
C VAL A 12 14.57 -19.08 17.53
N ALA A 13 14.17 -17.84 17.11
CA ALA A 13 12.99 -17.62 16.29
C ALA A 13 13.08 -18.34 14.94
N LEU A 14 14.26 -18.36 14.31
CA LEU A 14 14.50 -19.11 13.07
C LEU A 14 14.29 -20.63 13.28
N LEU A 15 14.82 -21.19 14.37
CA LEU A 15 14.63 -22.61 14.69
C LEU A 15 13.14 -22.92 14.97
N VAL A 16 12.45 -22.04 15.71
CA VAL A 16 11.00 -22.18 15.98
C VAL A 16 10.21 -22.09 14.67
N ALA A 17 10.56 -21.18 13.76
CA ALA A 17 9.91 -21.07 12.45
C ALA A 17 10.14 -22.34 11.61
N ALA A 18 11.34 -22.90 11.63
CA ALA A 18 11.64 -24.15 10.94
C ALA A 18 10.83 -25.33 11.52
N LEU A 19 10.70 -25.42 12.83
CA LEU A 19 9.84 -26.42 13.48
C LEU A 19 8.36 -26.19 13.14
N GLN A 20 7.89 -24.94 13.14
CA GLN A 20 6.53 -24.56 12.75
C GLN A 20 6.23 -24.92 11.30
N ALA A 21 7.21 -24.84 10.42
CA ALA A 21 7.06 -25.26 9.03
C ALA A 21 7.05 -26.79 8.90
N ALA A 22 8.08 -27.46 9.42
CA ALA A 22 8.30 -28.88 9.17
C ALA A 22 7.26 -29.79 9.86
N LEU A 23 7.09 -29.65 11.18
CA LEU A 23 6.25 -30.58 11.94
C LEU A 23 4.76 -30.51 11.57
N PRO A 24 4.10 -29.32 11.49
CA PRO A 24 2.71 -29.26 11.12
C PRO A 24 2.41 -29.73 9.69
N LEU A 25 3.29 -29.41 8.73
CA LEU A 25 3.11 -29.87 7.35
C LEU A 25 3.24 -31.39 7.25
N ALA A 26 4.28 -31.96 7.85
CA ALA A 26 4.49 -33.43 7.92
C ALA A 26 3.37 -34.10 8.72
N GLY A 27 2.92 -33.52 9.82
CA GLY A 27 1.81 -34.01 10.64
C GLY A 27 0.49 -34.04 9.86
N ALA A 28 0.17 -32.97 9.13
CA ALA A 28 -1.03 -32.88 8.29
C ALA A 28 -1.00 -33.85 7.09
N HIS A 29 0.20 -34.23 6.62
CA HIS A 29 0.36 -35.24 5.57
C HIS A 29 0.23 -36.67 6.11
N SER A 30 0.80 -36.95 7.27
CA SER A 30 0.88 -38.29 7.88
C SER A 30 -0.24 -38.59 8.89
N GLY A 31 -1.16 -37.64 9.15
CA GLY A 31 -2.23 -37.79 10.12
C GLY A 31 -1.76 -37.81 11.60
N ARG A 32 -0.64 -37.16 11.91
CA ARG A 32 -0.06 -37.13 13.28
C ARG A 32 -0.50 -35.87 14.03
N ASP A 33 -1.53 -36.01 14.89
CA ASP A 33 -2.12 -34.90 15.64
C ASP A 33 -1.10 -34.14 16.53
N GLY A 34 -0.19 -34.87 17.20
CA GLY A 34 0.83 -34.26 18.04
C GLY A 34 1.78 -33.32 17.27
N TRP A 35 2.06 -33.64 16.01
CA TRP A 35 2.90 -32.76 15.16
C TRP A 35 2.10 -31.55 14.66
N MET A 36 0.83 -31.71 14.32
CA MET A 36 -0.05 -30.60 13.95
C MET A 36 -0.26 -29.63 15.10
N ALA A 37 -0.34 -30.13 16.35
CA ALA A 37 -0.54 -29.32 17.54
C ALA A 37 0.60 -28.30 17.80
N VAL A 38 1.80 -28.52 17.26
CA VAL A 38 2.95 -27.61 17.37
C VAL A 38 2.69 -26.26 16.67
N ALA A 39 1.83 -26.21 15.65
CA ALA A 39 1.64 -25.02 14.82
C ALA A 39 1.31 -23.74 15.59
N ARG A 40 0.35 -23.80 16.51
CA ARG A 40 -0.10 -22.62 17.27
C ARG A 40 0.88 -22.16 18.35
N PRO A 41 1.40 -23.03 19.24
CA PRO A 41 2.44 -22.64 20.21
C PRO A 41 3.66 -22.05 19.54
N ALA A 42 4.13 -22.62 18.42
CA ALA A 42 5.27 -22.12 17.66
C ALA A 42 5.01 -20.71 17.08
N ALA A 43 3.80 -20.45 16.58
CA ALA A 43 3.42 -19.12 16.11
C ALA A 43 3.48 -18.05 17.21
N TYR A 44 3.02 -18.36 18.42
CA TYR A 44 3.11 -17.44 19.56
C TYR A 44 4.54 -17.28 20.07
N ALA A 45 5.31 -18.36 20.13
CA ALA A 45 6.71 -18.30 20.52
C ALA A 45 7.54 -17.45 19.54
N GLN A 46 7.30 -17.62 18.23
CA GLN A 46 7.94 -16.80 17.20
C GLN A 46 7.62 -15.31 17.38
N LEU A 47 6.34 -14.94 17.60
CA LEU A 47 5.96 -13.56 17.87
C LEU A 47 6.68 -13.01 19.10
N GLY A 48 6.72 -13.77 20.21
CA GLY A 48 7.40 -13.34 21.44
C GLY A 48 8.89 -13.11 21.24
N LEU A 49 9.57 -14.01 20.53
CA LEU A 49 11.01 -13.92 20.27
C LEU A 49 11.36 -12.75 19.34
N VAL A 50 10.62 -12.57 18.25
CA VAL A 50 10.86 -11.47 17.31
C VAL A 50 10.49 -10.12 17.94
N ALA A 51 9.41 -10.04 18.71
CA ALA A 51 9.05 -8.84 19.47
C ALA A 51 10.11 -8.48 20.52
N PHE A 52 10.68 -9.47 21.20
CA PHE A 52 11.80 -9.25 22.11
C PHE A 52 13.03 -8.71 21.37
N ALA A 53 13.42 -9.30 20.24
CA ALA A 53 14.54 -8.81 19.42
C ALA A 53 14.28 -7.36 18.95
N PHE A 54 13.07 -7.05 18.49
CA PHE A 54 12.68 -5.70 18.09
C PHE A 54 12.77 -4.71 19.25
N THR A 55 12.33 -5.11 20.45
CA THR A 55 12.42 -4.28 21.67
C THR A 55 13.86 -4.02 22.06
N VAL A 56 14.74 -5.02 21.97
CA VAL A 56 16.18 -4.86 22.23
C VAL A 56 16.83 -3.87 21.26
N LEU A 57 16.52 -3.96 19.97
CA LEU A 57 17.04 -3.02 18.98
C LEU A 57 16.52 -1.60 19.26
N THR A 58 15.22 -1.47 19.56
CA THR A 58 14.61 -0.18 19.92
C THR A 58 15.29 0.42 21.14
N TRP A 59 15.60 -0.40 22.16
CA TRP A 59 16.35 0.05 23.32
C TRP A 59 17.74 0.56 22.94
N GLY A 60 18.46 -0.11 22.06
CA GLY A 60 19.75 0.33 21.54
C GLY A 60 19.67 1.74 20.91
N PHE A 61 18.64 2.02 20.11
CA PHE A 61 18.41 3.36 19.53
C PHE A 61 18.06 4.42 20.58
N VAL A 62 17.16 4.10 21.51
CA VAL A 62 16.73 5.02 22.56
C VAL A 62 17.88 5.40 23.49
N THR A 63 18.72 4.43 23.84
CA THR A 63 19.89 4.62 24.71
C THR A 63 21.17 5.01 23.95
N GLN A 64 21.10 5.07 22.62
CA GLN A 64 22.24 5.42 21.76
C GLN A 64 23.47 4.50 21.96
N ASP A 65 23.21 3.19 21.94
CA ASP A 65 24.28 2.18 22.02
C ASP A 65 25.06 2.11 20.69
N PHE A 66 26.01 3.05 20.51
CA PHE A 66 26.85 3.11 19.31
C PHE A 66 27.87 1.97 19.19
N SER A 67 27.85 1.00 20.10
CA SER A 67 28.52 -0.28 19.90
C SER A 67 27.73 -1.20 18.96
N LEU A 68 26.46 -0.89 18.65
CA LEU A 68 25.70 -1.51 17.57
C LEU A 68 25.96 -0.75 16.27
N GLN A 69 26.49 -1.43 15.26
CA GLN A 69 26.78 -0.82 13.96
C GLN A 69 25.55 -0.13 13.38
N TYR A 70 24.41 -0.79 13.42
CA TYR A 70 23.16 -0.28 12.88
C TYR A 70 22.69 1.02 13.57
N VAL A 71 22.85 1.11 14.90
CA VAL A 71 22.55 2.34 15.66
C VAL A 71 23.53 3.46 15.31
N ALA A 72 24.84 3.15 15.26
CA ALA A 72 25.87 4.10 14.93
C ALA A 72 25.76 4.69 13.52
N GLU A 73 25.20 3.93 12.58
CA GLU A 73 25.02 4.36 11.19
C GLU A 73 23.73 5.15 10.95
N ASN A 74 22.75 5.10 11.87
CA ASN A 74 21.39 5.64 11.66
C ASN A 74 20.86 6.49 12.82
N SER A 75 21.68 6.89 13.77
CA SER A 75 21.27 7.72 14.90
C SER A 75 22.46 8.47 15.49
N ASN A 76 22.22 9.64 16.07
CA ASN A 76 23.23 10.45 16.77
C ASN A 76 22.63 11.11 18.02
N SER A 77 23.51 11.78 18.80
CA SER A 77 23.12 12.42 20.06
C SER A 77 22.17 13.60 19.91
N LEU A 78 22.14 14.24 18.75
CA LEU A 78 21.28 15.40 18.45
C LEU A 78 19.89 14.97 17.95
N LEU A 79 19.73 13.71 17.50
CA LEU A 79 18.48 13.23 16.93
C LEU A 79 17.35 13.27 17.97
N PRO A 80 16.20 13.92 17.69
CA PRO A 80 15.05 13.96 18.61
C PRO A 80 14.53 12.56 19.00
N MET A 81 14.08 12.39 20.25
CA MET A 81 13.72 11.09 20.83
C MET A 81 12.71 10.29 19.98
N HIS A 82 11.68 10.92 19.44
CA HIS A 82 10.67 10.26 18.61
C HIS A 82 11.28 9.72 17.31
N TYR A 83 12.27 10.40 16.73
CA TYR A 83 13.01 9.90 15.57
C TYR A 83 14.04 8.83 15.93
N ARG A 84 14.63 8.83 17.15
CA ARG A 84 15.43 7.69 17.62
C ARG A 84 14.59 6.42 17.66
N PHE A 85 13.34 6.52 18.15
CA PHE A 85 12.42 5.38 18.15
C PHE A 85 12.10 4.89 16.71
N THR A 86 11.83 5.79 15.78
CA THR A 86 11.45 5.43 14.42
C THR A 86 12.63 5.08 13.52
N ALA A 87 13.83 5.54 13.85
CA ALA A 87 15.07 5.14 13.19
C ALA A 87 15.32 3.62 13.22
N VAL A 88 14.68 2.91 14.16
CA VAL A 88 14.70 1.43 14.20
C VAL A 88 14.34 0.84 12.84
N TRP A 89 13.40 1.41 12.11
CA TRP A 89 13.02 0.95 10.76
C TRP A 89 13.46 1.89 9.64
N GLY A 90 14.33 2.86 9.94
CA GLY A 90 14.80 3.86 8.98
C GLY A 90 15.78 3.34 7.93
N ALA A 91 16.41 2.19 8.15
CA ALA A 91 17.34 1.58 7.21
C ALA A 91 17.08 0.08 7.06
N HIS A 92 17.97 -0.62 6.38
CA HIS A 92 17.74 -1.94 5.83
C HIS A 92 17.43 -3.00 6.89
N GLU A 93 18.29 -3.15 7.91
CA GLU A 93 18.25 -4.23 8.90
C GLU A 93 17.00 -4.15 9.77
N GLY A 94 16.75 -2.98 10.34
CA GLY A 94 15.63 -2.79 11.26
C GLY A 94 14.28 -2.71 10.54
N SER A 95 14.23 -2.19 9.31
CA SER A 95 13.01 -2.23 8.50
C SER A 95 12.58 -3.66 8.19
N LEU A 96 13.57 -4.57 7.98
CA LEU A 96 13.29 -5.98 7.76
C LEU A 96 12.93 -6.71 9.07
N LEU A 97 13.50 -6.27 10.20
CA LEU A 97 13.08 -6.78 11.51
C LEU A 97 11.62 -6.38 11.81
N LEU A 98 11.21 -5.14 11.48
CA LEU A 98 9.81 -4.73 11.56
C LEU A 98 8.93 -5.58 10.62
N TRP A 99 9.35 -5.83 9.38
CA TRP A 99 8.65 -6.71 8.45
C TRP A 99 8.47 -8.11 9.03
N THR A 100 9.52 -8.68 9.62
CA THR A 100 9.50 -10.01 10.24
C THR A 100 8.60 -10.04 11.48
N LEU A 101 8.56 -8.95 12.25
CA LEU A 101 7.61 -8.79 13.35
C LEU A 101 6.16 -8.79 12.86
N VAL A 102 5.89 -8.12 11.74
CA VAL A 102 4.56 -8.14 11.11
C VAL A 102 4.21 -9.54 10.58
N VAL A 103 5.17 -10.29 9.99
CA VAL A 103 4.99 -11.70 9.60
C VAL A 103 4.59 -12.54 10.82
N ALA A 104 5.31 -12.42 11.93
CA ALA A 104 5.01 -13.14 13.16
C ALA A 104 3.65 -12.71 13.76
N GLY A 105 3.33 -11.42 13.69
CA GLY A 105 2.04 -10.87 14.12
C GLY A 105 0.85 -11.45 13.34
N TRP A 106 0.92 -11.48 12.01
CA TRP A 106 -0.11 -12.11 11.18
C TRP A 106 -0.22 -13.60 11.44
N THR A 107 0.91 -14.29 11.63
CA THR A 107 0.94 -15.72 11.94
C THR A 107 0.23 -16.01 13.27
N ALA A 108 0.53 -15.24 14.32
CA ALA A 108 -0.12 -15.35 15.62
C ALA A 108 -1.62 -14.96 15.54
N ALA A 109 -1.98 -13.95 14.73
CA ALA A 109 -3.36 -13.57 14.50
C ALA A 109 -4.15 -14.71 13.83
N VAL A 110 -3.59 -15.35 12.80
CA VAL A 110 -4.20 -16.55 12.18
C VAL A 110 -4.33 -17.67 13.19
N ALA A 111 -3.30 -17.96 13.98
CA ALA A 111 -3.34 -18.98 15.05
C ALA A 111 -4.46 -18.69 16.08
N ARG A 112 -4.73 -17.42 16.39
CA ARG A 112 -5.74 -16.99 17.40
C ARG A 112 -7.15 -17.00 16.85
N PHE A 113 -7.35 -16.45 15.64
CA PHE A 113 -8.69 -16.20 15.08
C PHE A 113 -9.20 -17.31 14.16
N SER A 114 -8.34 -18.26 13.78
CA SER A 114 -8.72 -19.42 12.94
C SER A 114 -8.91 -20.70 13.74
N ARG A 115 -9.31 -20.61 15.03
CA ARG A 115 -9.51 -21.79 15.90
C ARG A 115 -10.65 -22.72 15.45
N GLY A 116 -11.60 -22.21 14.67
CA GLY A 116 -12.70 -23.01 14.11
C GLY A 116 -12.35 -23.76 12.82
N LEU A 117 -11.10 -23.67 12.34
CA LEU A 117 -10.64 -24.45 11.20
C LEU A 117 -10.35 -25.91 11.61
N PRO A 118 -10.51 -26.87 10.68
CA PRO A 118 -9.98 -28.21 10.87
C PRO A 118 -8.46 -28.17 11.17
N ASP A 119 -8.00 -29.05 12.06
CA ASP A 119 -6.60 -29.04 12.50
C ASP A 119 -5.62 -29.25 11.35
N THR A 120 -5.95 -30.09 10.38
CA THR A 120 -5.16 -30.30 9.16
C THR A 120 -5.01 -29.03 8.32
N VAL A 121 -6.08 -28.23 8.18
CA VAL A 121 -6.05 -26.96 7.45
C VAL A 121 -5.23 -25.94 8.23
N SER A 122 -5.49 -25.81 9.53
CA SER A 122 -4.76 -24.90 10.41
C SER A 122 -3.25 -25.21 10.42
N ALA A 123 -2.89 -26.49 10.51
CA ALA A 123 -1.51 -26.96 10.49
C ALA A 123 -0.80 -26.60 9.17
N ARG A 124 -1.48 -26.81 8.02
CA ARG A 124 -0.91 -26.46 6.72
C ARG A 124 -0.75 -24.96 6.53
N VAL A 125 -1.76 -24.17 6.87
CA VAL A 125 -1.70 -22.69 6.75
C VAL A 125 -0.58 -22.14 7.62
N LEU A 126 -0.53 -22.49 8.92
CA LEU A 126 0.52 -22.01 9.82
C LEU A 126 1.89 -22.56 9.44
N GLY A 127 1.96 -23.78 8.91
CA GLY A 127 3.20 -24.37 8.40
C GLY A 127 3.75 -23.61 7.18
N VAL A 128 2.89 -23.23 6.23
CA VAL A 128 3.29 -22.39 5.06
C VAL A 128 3.74 -21.01 5.51
N MET A 129 3.03 -20.40 6.48
CA MET A 129 3.46 -19.12 7.07
C MET A 129 4.81 -19.27 7.78
N GLY A 130 5.06 -20.42 8.41
CA GLY A 130 6.36 -20.78 8.99
C GLY A 130 7.48 -20.84 7.94
N LEU A 131 7.22 -21.43 6.76
CA LEU A 131 8.20 -21.43 5.63
C LEU A 131 8.57 -20.02 5.19
N VAL A 132 7.59 -19.14 5.08
CA VAL A 132 7.85 -17.72 4.74
C VAL A 132 8.68 -17.05 5.84
N ALA A 133 8.33 -17.30 7.11
CA ALA A 133 9.07 -16.75 8.23
C ALA A 133 10.53 -17.24 8.29
N VAL A 134 10.79 -18.51 7.94
CA VAL A 134 12.16 -19.05 7.81
C VAL A 134 12.98 -18.21 6.82
N GLY A 135 12.42 -17.87 5.66
CA GLY A 135 13.11 -17.05 4.65
C GLY A 135 13.52 -15.68 5.21
N PHE A 136 12.60 -14.96 5.86
CA PHE A 136 12.89 -13.63 6.42
C PHE A 136 13.83 -13.69 7.63
N LEU A 137 13.66 -14.66 8.52
CA LEU A 137 14.55 -14.84 9.67
C LEU A 137 15.95 -15.27 9.24
N ALA A 138 16.06 -16.16 8.25
CA ALA A 138 17.36 -16.54 7.68
C ALA A 138 18.06 -15.33 7.04
N PHE A 139 17.31 -14.48 6.34
CA PHE A 139 17.86 -13.24 5.79
C PHE A 139 18.41 -12.33 6.91
N LEU A 140 17.64 -12.12 7.99
CA LEU A 140 18.09 -11.31 9.13
C LEU A 140 19.34 -11.90 9.82
N VAL A 141 19.37 -13.22 10.02
CA VAL A 141 20.47 -13.87 10.75
C VAL A 141 21.76 -13.91 9.92
N PHE A 142 21.66 -14.21 8.61
CA PHE A 142 22.84 -14.51 7.78
C PHE A 142 23.29 -13.35 6.88
N THR A 143 22.39 -12.40 6.55
CA THR A 143 22.67 -11.38 5.53
C THR A 143 22.48 -9.95 6.03
N SER A 144 21.51 -9.70 6.91
CA SER A 144 21.11 -8.34 7.32
C SER A 144 20.87 -8.25 8.83
N ASN A 145 21.93 -8.56 9.59
CA ASN A 145 21.86 -8.69 11.05
C ASN A 145 21.85 -7.32 11.74
N PRO A 146 20.76 -6.93 12.44
CA PRO A 146 20.68 -5.64 13.12
C PRO A 146 21.51 -5.56 14.41
N PHE A 147 22.10 -6.67 14.88
CA PHE A 147 22.86 -6.75 16.11
C PHE A 147 24.37 -6.86 15.90
N LEU A 148 24.88 -6.55 14.70
CA LEU A 148 26.31 -6.51 14.46
C LEU A 148 26.99 -5.47 15.37
N ARG A 149 28.14 -5.89 15.95
CA ARG A 149 28.91 -5.05 16.88
C ARG A 149 29.99 -4.26 16.13
N LEU A 150 30.14 -3.03 16.56
CA LEU A 150 31.26 -2.16 16.19
C LEU A 150 32.19 -2.02 17.39
N LEU A 151 33.39 -2.59 17.29
CA LEU A 151 34.37 -2.61 18.37
C LEU A 151 35.72 -2.11 17.87
N PRO A 152 36.27 -1.01 18.46
CA PRO A 152 35.68 -0.22 19.54
C PRO A 152 34.43 0.55 19.08
N ALA A 153 33.53 0.85 20.03
CA ALA A 153 32.38 1.70 19.76
C ALA A 153 32.83 3.10 19.33
N VAL A 154 32.12 3.71 18.39
CA VAL A 154 32.36 5.10 18.01
C VAL A 154 31.83 6.05 19.10
N ALA A 155 32.43 7.23 19.20
CA ALA A 155 32.03 8.24 20.19
C ALA A 155 30.69 8.91 19.82
N GLU A 156 30.40 9.00 18.53
CA GLU A 156 29.17 9.62 17.98
C GLU A 156 28.70 8.84 16.74
N GLY A 157 27.38 8.77 16.54
CA GLY A 157 26.81 8.13 15.39
C GLY A 157 26.54 9.09 14.22
N ARG A 158 26.16 8.52 13.09
CA ARG A 158 25.76 9.26 11.88
C ARG A 158 24.31 9.71 11.97
N ASP A 159 23.95 10.69 11.13
CA ASP A 159 22.56 11.15 11.10
C ASP A 159 21.62 10.12 10.46
N LEU A 160 20.39 10.11 10.93
CA LEU A 160 19.29 9.53 10.18
C LEU A 160 19.09 10.35 8.90
N ASN A 161 18.80 9.69 7.79
CA ASN A 161 18.48 10.39 6.54
C ASN A 161 17.40 11.47 6.82
N PRO A 162 17.64 12.75 6.50
CA PRO A 162 16.71 13.85 6.74
C PRO A 162 15.28 13.60 6.27
N LEU A 163 15.09 12.99 5.08
CA LEU A 163 13.77 12.58 4.58
C LEU A 163 12.98 11.69 5.55
N LEU A 164 13.67 11.01 6.46
CA LEU A 164 13.08 10.11 7.45
C LEU A 164 12.84 10.78 8.80
N GLN A 165 13.27 12.03 8.97
CA GLN A 165 13.03 12.83 10.17
C GLN A 165 11.71 13.59 10.08
N ASP A 166 10.66 12.84 9.77
CA ASP A 166 9.32 13.32 9.49
C ASP A 166 8.24 12.44 10.14
N PRO A 167 7.06 13.00 10.55
CA PRO A 167 5.95 12.22 11.06
C PRO A 167 5.45 11.12 10.13
N GLY A 168 5.58 11.27 8.79
CA GLY A 168 5.25 10.24 7.81
C GLY A 168 6.03 8.95 8.03
N MET A 169 7.30 9.05 8.44
CA MET A 169 8.14 7.90 8.79
C MET A 169 7.61 7.10 9.99
N ILE A 170 6.86 7.73 10.88
CA ILE A 170 6.30 7.06 12.07
C ILE A 170 5.19 6.08 11.65
N ILE A 171 4.33 6.48 10.70
CA ILE A 171 3.05 5.81 10.43
C ILE A 171 3.07 5.03 9.11
N HIS A 172 3.65 5.61 8.04
CA HIS A 172 3.55 5.02 6.70
C HIS A 172 4.20 3.63 6.58
N PRO A 173 5.49 3.39 6.98
CA PRO A 173 6.11 2.09 6.78
C PRO A 173 5.42 0.96 7.55
N PRO A 174 5.02 1.11 8.84
CA PRO A 174 4.26 0.08 9.53
C PRO A 174 2.92 -0.26 8.87
N MET A 175 2.17 0.76 8.42
CA MET A 175 0.89 0.56 7.75
C MET A 175 1.06 -0.15 6.40
N LEU A 176 2.06 0.24 5.63
CA LEU A 176 2.39 -0.39 4.36
C LEU A 176 2.77 -1.86 4.54
N TYR A 177 3.63 -2.17 5.53
CA TYR A 177 4.06 -3.54 5.82
C TYR A 177 2.92 -4.42 6.31
N LEU A 178 1.99 -3.90 7.11
CA LEU A 178 0.77 -4.63 7.48
C LEU A 178 -0.02 -5.06 6.24
N GLY A 179 -0.12 -4.22 5.22
CA GLY A 179 -0.78 -4.56 3.96
C GLY A 179 0.00 -5.58 3.13
N TYR A 180 1.26 -5.32 2.86
CA TYR A 180 2.14 -6.20 2.07
C TYR A 180 2.21 -7.61 2.64
N VAL A 181 2.57 -7.73 3.91
CA VAL A 181 2.71 -9.01 4.62
C VAL A 181 1.36 -9.69 4.78
N GLY A 182 0.29 -8.90 4.95
CA GLY A 182 -1.06 -9.44 5.13
C GLY A 182 -1.50 -10.34 3.99
N PHE A 183 -1.03 -10.12 2.76
CA PHE A 183 -1.28 -11.00 1.62
C PHE A 183 -0.61 -12.37 1.72
N MET A 184 0.34 -12.56 2.64
CA MET A 184 0.85 -13.89 3.00
C MET A 184 -0.27 -14.82 3.49
N VAL A 185 -1.33 -14.28 4.13
CA VAL A 185 -2.41 -15.11 4.65
C VAL A 185 -3.22 -15.76 3.52
N PRO A 186 -3.82 -15.02 2.55
CA PRO A 186 -4.51 -15.65 1.43
C PRO A 186 -3.59 -16.55 0.59
N PHE A 187 -2.30 -16.21 0.45
CA PHE A 187 -1.30 -17.08 -0.16
C PHE A 187 -1.15 -18.41 0.59
N ALA A 188 -0.98 -18.36 1.91
CA ALA A 188 -0.82 -19.57 2.74
C ALA A 188 -2.08 -20.46 2.68
N PHE A 189 -3.27 -19.87 2.66
CA PHE A 189 -4.52 -20.61 2.44
C PHE A 189 -4.57 -21.25 1.05
N ALA A 190 -4.13 -20.56 0.00
CA ALA A 190 -4.09 -21.10 -1.36
C ALA A 190 -3.13 -22.28 -1.47
N VAL A 191 -1.91 -22.15 -0.94
CA VAL A 191 -0.92 -23.24 -0.90
C VAL A 191 -1.44 -24.42 -0.06
N ALA A 192 -2.03 -24.15 1.11
CA ALA A 192 -2.63 -25.19 1.94
C ALA A 192 -3.74 -25.97 1.22
N ALA A 193 -4.59 -25.27 0.46
CA ALA A 193 -5.65 -25.88 -0.34
C ALA A 193 -5.08 -26.76 -1.48
N LEU A 194 -4.02 -26.33 -2.14
CA LEU A 194 -3.30 -27.12 -3.14
C LEU A 194 -2.65 -28.37 -2.52
N LEU A 195 -2.06 -28.25 -1.32
CA LEU A 195 -1.50 -29.38 -0.58
C LEU A 195 -2.56 -30.38 -0.14
N ASP A 196 -3.77 -29.91 0.19
CA ASP A 196 -4.90 -30.75 0.57
C ASP A 196 -5.57 -31.45 -0.62
N GLY A 197 -5.46 -30.87 -1.81
CA GLY A 197 -6.16 -31.34 -3.03
C GLY A 197 -7.67 -31.11 -2.99
N ARG A 198 -8.19 -30.38 -2.01
CA ARG A 198 -9.62 -30.08 -1.80
C ARG A 198 -9.85 -28.58 -1.82
N LEU A 199 -10.59 -28.13 -2.82
CA LEU A 199 -11.04 -26.75 -2.98
C LEU A 199 -12.55 -26.70 -2.76
N ASP A 200 -12.97 -26.54 -1.51
CA ASP A 200 -14.36 -26.24 -1.22
C ASP A 200 -14.57 -24.74 -0.95
N ALA A 201 -15.84 -24.30 -1.02
CA ALA A 201 -16.18 -22.88 -0.79
C ALA A 201 -15.91 -22.41 0.66
N ARG A 202 -15.57 -23.32 1.58
CA ARG A 202 -15.35 -23.00 3.00
C ARG A 202 -14.05 -22.27 3.23
N TRP A 203 -12.96 -22.70 2.57
CA TRP A 203 -11.66 -22.04 2.73
C TRP A 203 -11.70 -20.58 2.27
N LEU A 204 -12.50 -20.26 1.23
CA LEU A 204 -12.67 -18.89 0.76
C LEU A 204 -13.37 -18.01 1.79
N ARG A 205 -14.39 -18.53 2.48
CA ARG A 205 -15.07 -17.82 3.56
C ARG A 205 -14.11 -17.50 4.70
N TRP A 206 -13.16 -18.38 4.99
CA TRP A 206 -12.15 -18.15 6.01
C TRP A 206 -11.07 -17.15 5.56
N THR A 207 -10.74 -17.14 4.27
CA THR A 207 -9.66 -16.30 3.72
C THR A 207 -10.11 -14.86 3.48
N ARG A 208 -11.36 -14.62 3.07
CA ARG A 208 -11.85 -13.30 2.66
C ARG A 208 -11.65 -12.18 3.69
N PRO A 209 -11.93 -12.38 5.00
CA PRO A 209 -11.68 -11.32 5.99
C PRO A 209 -10.23 -10.87 6.02
N TRP A 210 -9.29 -11.82 5.91
CA TRP A 210 -7.85 -11.55 5.90
C TRP A 210 -7.44 -10.76 4.66
N THR A 211 -7.97 -11.15 3.50
CA THR A 211 -7.71 -10.41 2.25
C THR A 211 -8.24 -8.98 2.32
N ASN A 212 -9.44 -8.78 2.86
CA ASN A 212 -10.03 -7.45 3.05
C ASN A 212 -9.16 -6.58 3.97
N VAL A 213 -8.69 -7.11 5.10
CA VAL A 213 -7.87 -6.38 6.06
C VAL A 213 -6.49 -6.06 5.45
N ALA A 214 -5.84 -7.02 4.78
CA ALA A 214 -4.57 -6.80 4.10
C ALA A 214 -4.68 -5.70 3.04
N TRP A 215 -5.72 -5.77 2.19
CA TRP A 215 -5.97 -4.77 1.16
C TRP A 215 -6.27 -3.39 1.75
N ALA A 216 -7.02 -3.32 2.85
CA ALA A 216 -7.30 -2.06 3.54
C ALA A 216 -6.03 -1.41 4.12
N PHE A 217 -5.16 -2.18 4.76
CA PHE A 217 -3.87 -1.68 5.25
C PHE A 217 -2.96 -1.25 4.10
N LEU A 218 -2.91 -2.00 3.00
CA LEU A 218 -2.13 -1.59 1.84
C LEU A 218 -2.67 -0.31 1.21
N THR A 219 -4.01 -0.15 1.11
CA THR A 219 -4.64 1.08 0.63
C THR A 219 -4.26 2.28 1.51
N ALA A 220 -4.36 2.13 2.83
CA ALA A 220 -3.97 3.17 3.78
C ALA A 220 -2.46 3.46 3.72
N GLY A 221 -1.62 2.42 3.61
CA GLY A 221 -0.17 2.56 3.50
C GLY A 221 0.23 3.32 2.24
N ILE A 222 -0.30 2.97 1.07
CA ILE A 222 -0.05 3.68 -0.20
C ILE A 222 -0.50 5.15 -0.09
N ALA A 223 -1.70 5.40 0.44
CA ALA A 223 -2.22 6.75 0.61
C ALA A 223 -1.35 7.62 1.53
N LEU A 224 -0.88 7.06 2.64
CA LEU A 224 0.02 7.75 3.56
C LEU A 224 1.37 8.06 2.92
N GLY A 225 1.93 7.15 2.11
CA GLY A 225 3.17 7.40 1.37
C GLY A 225 3.01 8.48 0.31
N SER A 226 1.89 8.46 -0.42
CA SER A 226 1.53 9.50 -1.38
C SER A 226 1.36 10.88 -0.70
N TRP A 227 0.75 10.90 0.48
CA TRP A 227 0.60 12.13 1.26
C TRP A 227 1.95 12.64 1.77
N TRP A 228 2.80 11.74 2.27
CA TRP A 228 4.16 12.06 2.72
C TRP A 228 5.02 12.62 1.58
N ALA A 229 5.03 11.97 0.41
CA ALA A 229 5.72 12.48 -0.77
C ALA A 229 5.24 13.88 -1.20
N TYR A 230 3.94 14.16 -1.04
CA TYR A 230 3.33 15.45 -1.41
C TYR A 230 3.89 16.62 -0.60
N TYR A 231 4.03 16.48 0.72
CA TYR A 231 4.48 17.59 1.54
C TYR A 231 5.97 17.61 1.78
N GLU A 232 6.66 16.46 1.76
CA GLU A 232 8.07 16.32 2.13
C GLU A 232 9.03 16.60 0.97
N LEU A 233 8.72 16.12 -0.25
CA LEU A 233 9.68 16.20 -1.35
C LEU A 233 9.84 17.59 -1.97
N GLY A 234 9.02 18.57 -1.60
CA GLY A 234 9.06 19.92 -2.15
C GLY A 234 8.66 20.04 -3.63
N TRP A 235 8.24 18.94 -4.26
CA TRP A 235 7.83 18.90 -5.67
C TRP A 235 6.33 19.13 -5.87
N GLY A 236 5.57 19.10 -4.78
CA GLY A 236 4.12 19.27 -4.77
C GLY A 236 3.33 18.21 -5.54
N GLY A 237 3.95 17.12 -5.99
CA GLY A 237 3.28 15.98 -6.60
C GLY A 237 2.81 14.98 -5.55
N TRP A 238 1.81 14.16 -5.89
CA TRP A 238 1.27 13.14 -4.99
C TRP A 238 1.51 11.71 -5.49
N TRP A 239 1.91 11.51 -6.76
CA TRP A 239 2.24 10.23 -7.38
C TRP A 239 3.17 10.45 -8.58
N PHE A 240 4.29 9.76 -8.61
CA PHE A 240 5.36 9.97 -9.59
C PHE A 240 5.59 8.78 -10.51
N TRP A 241 4.88 7.67 -10.31
CA TRP A 241 5.16 6.39 -10.97
C TRP A 241 6.60 5.91 -10.69
N ASP A 242 7.12 6.27 -9.53
CA ASP A 242 8.40 5.77 -9.07
C ASP A 242 8.37 4.23 -8.98
N PRO A 243 9.48 3.52 -9.30
CA PRO A 243 9.51 2.07 -9.23
C PRO A 243 9.08 1.47 -7.89
N VAL A 244 9.31 2.16 -6.77
CA VAL A 244 8.89 1.71 -5.44
C VAL A 244 7.41 1.98 -5.19
N GLU A 245 6.88 3.11 -5.67
CA GLU A 245 5.43 3.36 -5.71
C GLU A 245 4.73 2.27 -6.52
N ASN A 246 5.22 1.99 -7.73
CA ASN A 246 4.71 0.93 -8.60
C ASN A 246 4.77 -0.45 -7.92
N ALA A 247 5.85 -0.75 -7.20
CA ALA A 247 6.02 -1.99 -6.45
C ALA A 247 4.92 -2.16 -5.39
N SER A 248 4.45 -1.08 -4.77
CA SER A 248 3.34 -1.11 -3.81
C SER A 248 1.97 -1.24 -4.49
N PHE A 249 1.83 -0.65 -5.66
CA PHE A 249 0.57 -0.60 -6.39
C PHE A 249 0.22 -1.93 -7.08
N MET A 250 1.22 -2.68 -7.54
CA MET A 250 1.00 -4.00 -8.16
C MET A 250 0.24 -4.99 -7.26
N PRO A 251 0.66 -5.28 -6.01
CA PRO A 251 -0.09 -6.16 -5.13
C PRO A 251 -1.45 -5.58 -4.72
N TRP A 252 -1.63 -4.26 -4.72
CA TRP A 252 -2.93 -3.62 -4.52
C TRP A 252 -3.92 -3.93 -5.64
N LEU A 253 -3.49 -3.82 -6.91
CA LEU A 253 -4.30 -4.18 -8.09
C LEU A 253 -4.65 -5.66 -8.10
N ALA A 254 -3.66 -6.53 -7.90
CA ALA A 254 -3.86 -7.98 -7.82
C ALA A 254 -4.76 -8.36 -6.62
N GLY A 255 -4.60 -7.68 -5.48
CA GLY A 255 -5.43 -7.84 -4.29
C GLY A 255 -6.90 -7.44 -4.52
N ALA A 256 -7.13 -6.34 -5.25
CA ALA A 256 -8.48 -5.94 -5.65
C ALA A 256 -9.14 -6.99 -6.57
N ALA A 257 -8.41 -7.52 -7.55
CA ALA A 257 -8.88 -8.63 -8.38
C ALA A 257 -9.16 -9.89 -7.55
N LEU A 258 -8.29 -10.21 -6.58
CA LEU A 258 -8.47 -11.34 -5.66
C LEU A 258 -9.74 -11.21 -4.83
N LEU A 259 -10.04 -10.04 -4.26
CA LEU A 259 -11.27 -9.78 -3.50
C LEU A 259 -12.53 -10.09 -4.31
N HIS A 260 -12.57 -9.65 -5.57
CA HIS A 260 -13.67 -9.89 -6.47
C HIS A 260 -13.76 -11.37 -6.91
N SER A 261 -12.62 -11.99 -7.21
CA SER A 261 -12.55 -13.41 -7.57
C SER A 261 -13.00 -14.31 -6.42
N GLN A 262 -12.57 -14.03 -5.19
CA GLN A 262 -13.02 -14.75 -3.98
C GLN A 262 -14.53 -14.67 -3.78
N ALA A 263 -15.15 -13.52 -4.09
CA ALA A 263 -16.60 -13.35 -3.99
C ALA A 263 -17.36 -14.22 -5.00
N VAL A 264 -16.85 -14.35 -6.24
CA VAL A 264 -17.42 -15.24 -7.25
C VAL A 264 -17.27 -16.70 -6.84
N THR A 265 -16.07 -17.07 -6.41
CA THR A 265 -15.78 -18.47 -6.06
C THR A 265 -16.59 -18.91 -4.84
N GLU A 266 -16.73 -18.08 -3.81
CA GLU A 266 -17.55 -18.39 -2.63
C GLU A 266 -19.04 -18.54 -2.96
N LYS A 267 -19.59 -17.63 -3.78
CA LYS A 267 -21.03 -17.57 -4.03
C LYS A 267 -21.49 -18.47 -5.17
N ARG A 268 -20.60 -18.75 -6.13
CA ARG A 268 -20.95 -19.43 -7.37
C ARG A 268 -20.19 -20.73 -7.63
N GLY A 269 -19.06 -20.94 -6.93
CA GLY A 269 -18.17 -22.06 -7.22
C GLY A 269 -17.48 -21.95 -8.59
N SER A 270 -17.33 -20.72 -9.12
CA SER A 270 -16.61 -20.43 -10.35
C SER A 270 -15.28 -19.74 -10.03
N PHE A 271 -14.33 -19.68 -10.98
CA PHE A 271 -13.03 -18.99 -10.86
C PHE A 271 -12.03 -19.60 -9.87
N HIS A 272 -12.19 -20.86 -9.46
CA HIS A 272 -11.28 -21.49 -8.47
C HIS A 272 -9.80 -21.37 -8.83
N GLY A 273 -9.42 -21.78 -10.05
CA GLY A 273 -8.03 -21.68 -10.51
C GLY A 273 -7.54 -20.25 -10.55
N TRP A 274 -8.38 -19.34 -11.05
CA TRP A 274 -8.04 -17.91 -11.10
C TRP A 274 -7.85 -17.30 -9.71
N THR A 275 -8.72 -17.65 -8.75
CA THR A 275 -8.60 -17.19 -7.35
C THR A 275 -7.31 -17.68 -6.70
N LEU A 276 -6.90 -18.91 -6.95
CA LEU A 276 -5.61 -19.45 -6.46
C LEU A 276 -4.43 -18.71 -7.08
N LEU A 277 -4.44 -18.52 -8.40
CA LEU A 277 -3.38 -17.78 -9.10
C LEU A 277 -3.27 -16.33 -8.60
N LEU A 278 -4.39 -15.65 -8.40
CA LEU A 278 -4.40 -14.30 -7.86
C LEU A 278 -3.87 -14.25 -6.42
N ALA A 279 -4.19 -15.24 -5.58
CA ALA A 279 -3.65 -15.30 -4.22
C ALA A 279 -2.13 -15.52 -4.21
N ILE A 280 -1.63 -16.39 -5.11
CA ILE A 280 -0.19 -16.60 -5.30
C ILE A 280 0.45 -15.32 -5.85
N ALA A 281 -0.11 -14.74 -6.92
CA ALA A 281 0.44 -13.55 -7.57
C ALA A 281 0.51 -12.34 -6.62
N THR A 282 -0.53 -12.10 -5.82
CA THR A 282 -0.59 -10.94 -4.93
C THR A 282 0.55 -10.97 -3.90
N PHE A 283 0.81 -12.11 -3.27
CA PHE A 283 1.92 -12.23 -2.33
C PHE A 283 3.28 -12.27 -3.04
N SER A 284 3.37 -12.91 -4.21
CA SER A 284 4.58 -12.88 -5.05
C SER A 284 4.98 -11.45 -5.43
N LEU A 285 4.01 -10.60 -5.77
CA LEU A 285 4.24 -9.18 -6.05
C LEU A 285 4.64 -8.40 -4.80
N SER A 286 4.11 -8.77 -3.62
CA SER A 286 4.57 -8.19 -2.34
C SER A 286 6.04 -8.54 -2.06
N LEU A 287 6.46 -9.78 -2.31
CA LEU A 287 7.87 -10.19 -2.19
C LEU A 287 8.76 -9.53 -3.25
N LEU A 288 8.25 -9.40 -4.49
CA LEU A 288 8.95 -8.67 -5.54
C LEU A 288 9.17 -7.21 -5.15
N GLY A 289 8.15 -6.55 -4.57
CA GLY A 289 8.29 -5.20 -4.04
C GLY A 289 9.37 -5.11 -2.95
N ALA A 290 9.38 -6.06 -2.02
CA ALA A 290 10.43 -6.15 -1.01
C ALA A 290 11.83 -6.34 -1.63
N PHE A 291 11.95 -7.12 -2.71
CA PHE A 291 13.19 -7.27 -3.47
C PHE A 291 13.61 -5.96 -4.13
N LEU A 292 12.73 -5.33 -4.88
CA LEU A 292 13.02 -4.12 -5.65
C LEU A 292 13.53 -2.99 -4.75
N VAL A 293 12.91 -2.79 -3.59
CA VAL A 293 13.30 -1.75 -2.61
C VAL A 293 14.67 -2.06 -1.97
N ARG A 294 14.97 -3.34 -1.71
CA ARG A 294 16.13 -3.74 -0.89
C ARG A 294 17.35 -4.21 -1.68
N SER A 295 17.21 -4.48 -2.97
CA SER A 295 18.34 -4.90 -3.81
C SER A 295 19.23 -3.73 -4.25
N GLY A 296 18.72 -2.49 -4.16
CA GLY A 296 19.40 -1.32 -4.70
C GLY A 296 19.55 -1.34 -6.23
N VAL A 297 18.82 -2.21 -6.92
CA VAL A 297 18.87 -2.34 -8.39
C VAL A 297 18.13 -1.20 -9.08
N LEU A 298 17.18 -0.57 -8.37
CA LEU A 298 16.37 0.53 -8.89
C LEU A 298 16.90 1.89 -8.42
N THR A 299 16.91 2.87 -9.31
CA THR A 299 17.11 4.27 -8.95
C THR A 299 15.78 4.85 -8.46
N SER A 300 15.68 5.07 -7.16
CA SER A 300 14.50 5.63 -6.49
C SER A 300 14.91 6.35 -5.22
N VAL A 301 14.19 7.40 -4.86
CA VAL A 301 14.36 8.10 -3.56
C VAL A 301 14.02 7.18 -2.36
N HIS A 302 13.30 6.10 -2.60
CA HIS A 302 12.89 5.11 -1.60
C HIS A 302 13.81 3.88 -1.55
N SER A 303 14.80 3.76 -2.45
CA SER A 303 15.68 2.59 -2.49
C SER A 303 16.78 2.67 -1.44
N PHE A 304 17.09 1.53 -0.82
CA PHE A 304 18.28 1.40 0.02
C PHE A 304 19.55 1.31 -0.84
N ALA A 305 20.72 1.51 -0.21
CA ALA A 305 21.99 1.36 -0.88
C ALA A 305 22.13 -0.03 -1.54
N ALA A 306 22.75 -0.08 -2.72
CA ALA A 306 22.94 -1.31 -3.47
C ALA A 306 23.82 -2.29 -2.70
N ASP A 307 23.30 -3.51 -2.48
CA ASP A 307 24.02 -4.62 -1.87
C ASP A 307 23.70 -5.91 -2.66
N PRO A 308 24.62 -6.35 -3.52
CA PRO A 308 24.41 -7.54 -4.37
C PRO A 308 24.13 -8.81 -3.55
N THR A 309 24.72 -8.96 -2.37
CA THR A 309 24.55 -10.16 -1.53
C THR A 309 23.12 -10.22 -0.99
N ARG A 310 22.62 -9.09 -0.49
CA ARG A 310 21.24 -8.94 -0.03
C ARG A 310 20.25 -9.13 -1.17
N GLY A 311 20.54 -8.53 -2.33
CA GLY A 311 19.72 -8.68 -3.53
C GLY A 311 19.61 -10.13 -3.98
N LEU A 312 20.73 -10.85 -4.06
CA LEU A 312 20.76 -12.26 -4.46
C LEU A 312 19.94 -13.14 -3.50
N PHE A 313 20.10 -12.96 -2.18
CA PHE A 313 19.33 -13.74 -1.21
C PHE A 313 17.81 -13.58 -1.42
N VAL A 314 17.33 -12.33 -1.53
CA VAL A 314 15.89 -12.06 -1.70
C VAL A 314 15.40 -12.57 -3.06
N LEU A 315 16.22 -12.50 -4.10
CA LEU A 315 15.89 -13.04 -5.42
C LEU A 315 15.75 -14.58 -5.40
N VAL A 316 16.66 -15.28 -4.73
CA VAL A 316 16.57 -16.73 -4.53
C VAL A 316 15.34 -17.10 -3.72
N PHE A 317 15.08 -16.37 -2.63
CA PHE A 317 13.89 -16.58 -1.82
C PHE A 317 12.59 -16.34 -2.61
N LEU A 318 12.53 -15.27 -3.39
CA LEU A 318 11.43 -15.00 -4.32
C LEU A 318 11.25 -16.15 -5.33
N GLY A 319 12.35 -16.62 -5.94
CA GLY A 319 12.34 -17.74 -6.87
C GLY A 319 11.77 -19.03 -6.25
N ILE A 320 12.15 -19.34 -5.02
CA ILE A 320 11.63 -20.51 -4.28
C ILE A 320 10.13 -20.36 -4.00
N VAL A 321 9.69 -19.21 -3.48
CA VAL A 321 8.28 -18.98 -3.13
C VAL A 321 7.41 -18.97 -4.38
N VAL A 322 7.78 -18.19 -5.40
CA VAL A 322 7.00 -18.06 -6.64
C VAL A 322 7.07 -19.36 -7.45
N GLY A 323 8.27 -19.84 -7.72
CA GLY A 323 8.48 -21.07 -8.51
C GLY A 323 7.86 -22.29 -7.84
N GLY A 324 8.06 -22.45 -6.52
CA GLY A 324 7.48 -23.55 -5.74
C GLY A 324 5.96 -23.53 -5.71
N SER A 325 5.35 -22.35 -5.52
CA SER A 325 3.88 -22.22 -5.48
C SER A 325 3.24 -22.40 -6.87
N LEU A 326 3.86 -21.89 -7.94
CA LEU A 326 3.39 -22.10 -9.31
C LEU A 326 3.57 -23.56 -9.77
N LEU A 327 4.69 -24.19 -9.40
CA LEU A 327 4.89 -25.63 -9.63
C LEU A 327 3.83 -26.46 -8.89
N LEU A 328 3.58 -26.14 -7.62
CA LEU A 328 2.53 -26.81 -6.86
C LEU A 328 1.15 -26.61 -7.50
N TYR A 329 0.87 -25.40 -7.98
CA TYR A 329 -0.34 -25.11 -8.72
C TYR A 329 -0.43 -25.97 -10.01
N ALA A 330 0.61 -26.03 -10.80
CA ALA A 330 0.63 -26.83 -12.04
C ALA A 330 0.42 -28.32 -11.79
N LEU A 331 0.96 -28.84 -10.67
CA LEU A 331 0.87 -30.28 -10.33
C LEU A 331 -0.43 -30.65 -9.60
N ARG A 332 -1.04 -29.69 -8.86
CA ARG A 332 -2.11 -29.95 -7.91
C ARG A 332 -3.38 -29.12 -8.13
N ALA A 333 -3.37 -28.19 -9.12
CA ALA A 333 -4.60 -27.45 -9.41
C ALA A 333 -5.72 -28.45 -9.71
N PRO A 334 -6.84 -28.39 -8.95
CA PRO A 334 -7.90 -29.34 -9.17
C PRO A 334 -8.47 -29.13 -10.57
N SER A 335 -8.71 -30.24 -11.27
CA SER A 335 -9.60 -30.24 -12.42
C SER A 335 -10.93 -29.64 -11.94
N SER A 336 -11.26 -28.44 -12.44
CA SER A 336 -12.46 -27.73 -12.02
C SER A 336 -13.66 -28.68 -12.12
N PRO A 337 -14.45 -28.87 -11.03
CA PRO A 337 -15.76 -29.45 -11.20
C PRO A 337 -16.44 -28.59 -12.27
N ALA A 338 -17.19 -29.23 -13.17
CA ALA A 338 -17.81 -28.59 -14.33
C ALA A 338 -18.37 -27.22 -13.94
N ALA A 339 -17.71 -26.16 -14.41
CA ALA A 339 -18.03 -24.80 -14.01
C ALA A 339 -19.51 -24.57 -14.30
N ARG A 340 -20.26 -24.12 -13.32
CA ARG A 340 -21.69 -23.83 -13.55
C ARG A 340 -21.76 -22.76 -14.64
N PRO A 341 -22.45 -23.05 -15.76
CA PRO A 341 -22.49 -22.12 -16.88
C PRO A 341 -23.13 -20.80 -16.45
N PHE A 342 -22.59 -19.71 -16.97
CA PHE A 342 -23.15 -18.36 -16.81
C PHE A 342 -23.24 -17.68 -18.17
N ALA A 343 -24.23 -16.81 -18.34
CA ALA A 343 -24.45 -16.08 -19.56
C ALA A 343 -23.47 -14.90 -19.67
N GLY A 344 -23.17 -14.46 -20.89
CA GLY A 344 -22.35 -13.27 -21.14
C GLY A 344 -22.90 -11.99 -20.47
N SER A 345 -24.22 -11.92 -20.26
CA SER A 345 -24.90 -10.86 -19.52
C SER A 345 -25.11 -11.22 -18.05
N SER A 346 -24.06 -11.53 -17.31
CA SER A 346 -24.15 -11.94 -15.89
C SER A 346 -23.19 -11.12 -15.02
N ARG A 347 -23.41 -11.16 -13.69
CA ARG A 347 -22.46 -10.54 -12.75
C ARG A 347 -21.08 -11.21 -12.83
N GLU A 348 -21.05 -12.52 -13.05
CA GLU A 348 -19.81 -13.28 -13.24
C GLU A 348 -18.98 -12.72 -14.38
N THR A 349 -19.60 -12.39 -15.52
CA THR A 349 -18.91 -11.80 -16.68
C THR A 349 -18.35 -10.41 -16.35
N LEU A 350 -19.12 -9.58 -15.65
CA LEU A 350 -18.64 -8.25 -15.24
C LEU A 350 -17.46 -8.36 -14.26
N LEU A 351 -17.50 -9.32 -13.34
CA LEU A 351 -16.41 -9.57 -12.41
C LEU A 351 -15.20 -10.23 -13.08
N LEU A 352 -15.40 -11.02 -14.15
CA LEU A 352 -14.30 -11.51 -14.99
C LEU A 352 -13.63 -10.35 -15.73
N ALA A 353 -14.42 -9.47 -16.35
CA ALA A 353 -13.90 -8.28 -17.01
C ALA A 353 -13.11 -7.37 -16.03
N ASN A 354 -13.65 -7.14 -14.84
CA ASN A 354 -12.97 -6.44 -13.76
C ASN A 354 -11.60 -7.09 -13.44
N ASN A 355 -11.58 -8.40 -13.24
CA ASN A 355 -10.34 -9.11 -12.91
C ASN A 355 -9.32 -9.06 -14.05
N LEU A 356 -9.75 -9.18 -15.30
CA LEU A 356 -8.86 -9.08 -16.46
C LEU A 356 -8.28 -7.68 -16.59
N LEU A 357 -9.09 -6.63 -16.43
CA LEU A 357 -8.62 -5.23 -16.52
C LEU A 357 -7.62 -4.91 -15.39
N LEU A 358 -7.91 -5.32 -14.15
CA LEU A 358 -7.00 -5.13 -13.03
C LEU A 358 -5.71 -5.93 -13.19
N ALA A 359 -5.79 -7.19 -13.65
CA ALA A 359 -4.61 -8.01 -13.90
C ALA A 359 -3.78 -7.47 -15.07
N SER A 360 -4.40 -6.96 -16.12
CA SER A 360 -3.72 -6.32 -17.24
C SER A 360 -3.04 -5.02 -16.82
N ALA A 361 -3.69 -4.20 -15.98
CA ALA A 361 -3.08 -3.01 -15.40
C ALA A 361 -1.88 -3.37 -14.51
N CYS A 362 -2.00 -4.40 -13.68
CA CYS A 362 -0.90 -4.91 -12.87
C CYS A 362 0.27 -5.39 -13.75
N ALA A 363 0.00 -6.15 -14.80
CA ALA A 363 1.02 -6.62 -15.74
C ALA A 363 1.68 -5.47 -16.51
N MET A 364 0.92 -4.45 -16.89
CA MET A 364 1.43 -3.24 -17.55
C MET A 364 2.37 -2.46 -16.63
N VAL A 365 2.00 -2.29 -15.35
CA VAL A 365 2.85 -1.63 -14.35
C VAL A 365 4.12 -2.46 -14.09
N LEU A 366 3.98 -3.78 -13.98
CA LEU A 366 5.12 -4.70 -13.79
C LEU A 366 6.10 -4.61 -14.96
N LEU A 367 5.59 -4.67 -16.20
CA LEU A 367 6.41 -4.59 -17.40
C LEU A 367 7.15 -3.24 -17.46
N GLY A 368 6.44 -2.12 -17.30
CA GLY A 368 7.06 -0.79 -17.33
C GLY A 368 8.11 -0.57 -16.24
N THR A 369 7.90 -1.17 -15.06
CA THR A 369 8.83 -1.05 -13.93
C THR A 369 10.08 -1.91 -14.10
N LEU A 370 9.95 -3.15 -14.64
CA LEU A 370 11.07 -4.08 -14.80
C LEU A 370 11.79 -3.94 -16.15
N TYR A 371 11.15 -3.35 -17.16
CA TYR A 371 11.72 -3.22 -18.51
C TYR A 371 13.06 -2.49 -18.54
N PRO A 372 13.24 -1.34 -17.85
CA PRO A 372 14.55 -0.68 -17.77
C PRO A 372 15.66 -1.58 -17.23
N LEU A 373 15.35 -2.36 -16.18
CA LEU A 373 16.32 -3.31 -15.58
C LEU A 373 16.69 -4.43 -16.54
N LEU A 374 15.70 -4.98 -17.23
CA LEU A 374 15.93 -6.04 -18.20
C LEU A 374 16.75 -5.54 -19.40
N ALA A 375 16.46 -4.34 -19.89
CA ALA A 375 17.19 -3.72 -21.00
C ALA A 375 18.66 -3.46 -20.63
N ASP A 376 18.92 -2.94 -19.45
CA ASP A 376 20.29 -2.71 -18.94
C ASP A 376 21.04 -4.04 -18.76
N ALA A 377 20.40 -5.05 -18.15
CA ALA A 377 20.99 -6.39 -17.98
C ALA A 377 21.31 -7.11 -19.30
N LEU A 378 20.54 -6.85 -20.36
CA LEU A 378 20.77 -7.40 -21.69
C LEU A 378 21.71 -6.55 -22.56
N GLY A 379 22.24 -5.45 -22.03
CA GLY A 379 23.14 -4.56 -22.77
C GLY A 379 22.45 -3.75 -23.89
N LEU A 380 21.13 -3.60 -23.84
CA LEU A 380 20.34 -2.85 -24.82
C LEU A 380 20.38 -1.32 -24.58
N GLY A 381 21.14 -0.89 -23.58
CA GLY A 381 21.28 0.52 -23.19
C GLY A 381 20.36 0.92 -22.04
N LYS A 382 20.60 2.14 -21.49
CA LYS A 382 19.81 2.68 -20.40
C LYS A 382 18.52 3.29 -20.94
N ILE A 383 17.40 2.70 -20.59
CA ILE A 383 16.06 3.13 -20.97
C ILE A 383 15.35 3.65 -19.71
N SER A 384 14.59 4.74 -19.84
CA SER A 384 13.72 5.26 -18.79
C SER A 384 12.26 5.12 -19.20
N VAL A 385 11.45 4.58 -18.29
CA VAL A 385 9.98 4.49 -18.43
C VAL A 385 9.37 5.37 -17.35
N GLY A 386 8.58 6.35 -17.76
CA GLY A 386 8.07 7.39 -16.85
C GLY A 386 6.56 7.61 -16.93
N PRO A 387 6.06 8.68 -16.28
CA PRO A 387 4.65 9.00 -16.18
C PRO A 387 3.84 8.97 -17.48
N PRO A 388 4.37 9.37 -18.66
CA PRO A 388 3.59 9.30 -19.90
C PRO A 388 3.18 7.88 -20.31
N TYR A 389 4.07 6.88 -20.10
CA TYR A 389 3.77 5.48 -20.36
C TYR A 389 2.71 4.96 -19.38
N PHE A 390 2.97 5.11 -18.07
CA PHE A 390 2.09 4.59 -17.04
C PHE A 390 0.73 5.28 -17.06
N GLY A 391 0.69 6.61 -17.11
CA GLY A 391 -0.54 7.38 -17.04
C GLY A 391 -1.47 7.09 -18.22
N LEU A 392 -0.95 7.07 -19.46
CA LEU A 392 -1.75 6.81 -20.64
C LEU A 392 -2.35 5.39 -20.63
N LEU A 393 -1.51 4.39 -20.43
CA LEU A 393 -1.96 3.00 -20.47
C LEU A 393 -2.88 2.66 -19.30
N PHE A 394 -2.62 3.23 -18.13
CA PHE A 394 -3.48 3.06 -16.97
C PHE A 394 -4.89 3.62 -17.22
N VAL A 395 -5.00 4.80 -17.80
CA VAL A 395 -6.30 5.40 -18.19
C VAL A 395 -7.02 4.51 -19.18
N VAL A 396 -6.35 4.01 -20.23
CA VAL A 396 -6.95 3.12 -21.23
C VAL A 396 -7.53 1.86 -20.61
N LEU A 397 -6.85 1.28 -19.63
CA LEU A 397 -7.31 0.07 -18.93
C LEU A 397 -8.38 0.37 -17.87
N MET A 398 -8.30 1.51 -17.19
CA MET A 398 -9.21 1.84 -16.09
C MET A 398 -10.50 2.52 -16.55
N ALA A 399 -10.52 3.21 -17.68
CA ALA A 399 -11.74 3.83 -18.18
C ALA A 399 -12.88 2.81 -18.41
N PRO A 400 -12.67 1.65 -19.08
CA PRO A 400 -13.67 0.60 -19.17
C PRO A 400 -14.10 0.07 -17.79
N LEU A 401 -13.16 -0.06 -16.84
CA LEU A 401 -13.46 -0.51 -15.50
C LEU A 401 -14.40 0.45 -14.77
N VAL A 402 -14.13 1.76 -14.83
CA VAL A 402 -14.95 2.82 -14.23
C VAL A 402 -16.35 2.82 -14.86
N LEU A 403 -16.46 2.63 -16.19
CA LEU A 403 -17.74 2.53 -16.87
C LEU A 403 -18.56 1.31 -16.44
N LEU A 404 -17.92 0.16 -16.23
CA LEU A 404 -18.57 -1.09 -15.83
C LEU A 404 -18.90 -1.18 -14.33
N LEU A 405 -18.21 -0.41 -13.48
CA LEU A 405 -18.29 -0.51 -12.03
C LEU A 405 -19.72 -0.41 -11.46
N PRO A 406 -20.59 0.56 -11.85
CA PRO A 406 -21.95 0.64 -11.34
C PRO A 406 -22.86 -0.53 -11.73
N PHE A 407 -22.56 -1.22 -12.82
CA PHE A 407 -23.35 -2.37 -13.28
C PHE A 407 -23.14 -3.59 -12.37
N GLY A 408 -21.92 -3.86 -11.90
CA GLY A 408 -21.58 -5.08 -11.14
C GLY A 408 -22.53 -5.37 -9.97
N PRO A 409 -22.73 -4.44 -9.02
CA PRO A 409 -23.62 -4.65 -7.87
C PRO A 409 -25.10 -4.81 -8.23
N LEU A 410 -25.56 -4.25 -9.34
CA LEU A 410 -26.95 -4.25 -9.77
C LEU A 410 -27.30 -5.45 -10.65
N THR A 411 -26.32 -6.08 -11.29
CA THR A 411 -26.52 -7.25 -12.18
C THR A 411 -26.73 -8.53 -11.36
N ARG A 412 -27.57 -9.44 -11.86
CA ARG A 412 -27.86 -10.75 -11.25
C ARG A 412 -26.76 -11.76 -11.56
N TRP A 413 -26.67 -12.75 -10.71
CA TRP A 413 -25.83 -13.92 -10.94
C TRP A 413 -26.41 -14.83 -12.02
N GLN A 414 -25.57 -15.58 -12.72
CA GLN A 414 -25.84 -16.56 -13.77
C GLN A 414 -26.35 -15.93 -15.06
N ARG A 415 -27.42 -15.16 -15.03
CA ARG A 415 -28.06 -14.55 -16.18
C ARG A 415 -28.74 -13.26 -15.78
N GLU A 416 -28.52 -12.23 -16.57
CA GLU A 416 -29.19 -10.94 -16.47
C GLU A 416 -29.79 -10.58 -17.81
N GLU A 417 -30.89 -9.91 -17.81
CA GLU A 417 -31.41 -9.23 -18.99
C GLU A 417 -30.79 -7.84 -19.06
N PRO A 418 -29.96 -7.54 -20.08
CA PRO A 418 -29.19 -6.29 -20.12
C PRO A 418 -30.05 -5.02 -20.05
N SER A 419 -31.28 -5.07 -20.57
CA SER A 419 -32.25 -3.96 -20.52
C SER A 419 -32.54 -3.50 -19.09
N ARG A 420 -32.57 -4.40 -18.12
CA ARG A 420 -32.90 -4.06 -16.73
C ARG A 420 -31.83 -3.20 -16.04
N PRO A 421 -30.55 -3.58 -15.92
CA PRO A 421 -29.54 -2.70 -15.32
C PRO A 421 -29.33 -1.43 -16.15
N LEU A 422 -29.46 -1.46 -17.48
CA LEU A 422 -29.39 -0.27 -18.32
C LEU A 422 -30.53 0.71 -18.01
N ALA A 423 -31.79 0.25 -17.95
CA ALA A 423 -32.91 1.10 -17.56
C ALA A 423 -32.79 1.66 -16.14
N MET A 424 -32.23 0.87 -15.21
CA MET A 424 -32.00 1.32 -13.83
C MET A 424 -30.92 2.40 -13.73
N LEU A 425 -29.92 2.38 -14.59
CA LEU A 425 -28.77 3.27 -14.55
C LEU A 425 -28.87 4.44 -15.52
N ALA A 426 -29.71 4.35 -16.57
CA ALA A 426 -29.83 5.40 -17.59
C ALA A 426 -30.11 6.82 -17.02
N PRO A 427 -31.03 7.04 -16.07
CA PRO A 427 -31.23 8.38 -15.50
C PRO A 427 -30.02 8.87 -14.71
N TRP A 428 -29.26 7.98 -14.09
CA TRP A 428 -28.05 8.30 -13.34
C TRP A 428 -26.86 8.58 -14.26
N LEU A 429 -26.78 7.90 -15.42
CA LEU A 429 -25.82 8.21 -16.45
C LEU A 429 -26.08 9.59 -17.04
N LEU A 430 -27.34 9.92 -17.33
CA LEU A 430 -27.71 11.25 -17.77
C LEU A 430 -27.34 12.31 -16.72
N ALA A 431 -27.63 12.08 -15.45
CA ALA A 431 -27.25 12.99 -14.37
C ALA A 431 -25.73 13.16 -14.25
N ALA A 432 -24.95 12.09 -14.42
CA ALA A 432 -23.49 12.16 -14.43
C ALA A 432 -22.96 12.94 -15.65
N ALA A 433 -23.56 12.71 -16.82
CA ALA A 433 -23.21 13.47 -18.04
C ALA A 433 -23.53 14.97 -17.89
N LEU A 434 -24.70 15.30 -17.32
CA LEU A 434 -25.08 16.69 -17.04
C LEU A 434 -24.14 17.34 -16.02
N ALA A 435 -23.71 16.61 -14.98
CA ALA A 435 -22.69 17.10 -14.05
C ALA A 435 -21.36 17.40 -14.75
N GLY A 436 -20.93 16.54 -15.68
CA GLY A 436 -19.76 16.79 -16.52
C GLY A 436 -19.92 18.01 -17.43
N VAL A 437 -21.07 18.16 -18.07
CA VAL A 437 -21.37 19.34 -18.90
C VAL A 437 -21.34 20.63 -18.08
N LEU A 438 -21.95 20.61 -16.90
CA LEU A 438 -21.90 21.76 -15.97
C LEU A 438 -20.47 22.08 -15.57
N ALA A 439 -19.68 21.05 -15.22
CA ALA A 439 -18.28 21.20 -14.87
C ALA A 439 -17.44 21.78 -16.02
N PHE A 440 -17.75 21.42 -17.27
CA PHE A 440 -17.09 22.00 -18.45
C PHE A 440 -17.21 23.52 -18.50
N PHE A 441 -18.42 24.05 -18.27
CA PHE A 441 -18.66 25.50 -18.31
C PHE A 441 -18.14 26.23 -17.06
N LEU A 442 -17.98 25.55 -15.95
CA LEU A 442 -17.50 26.15 -14.69
C LEU A 442 -15.98 26.04 -14.53
N ALA A 443 -15.31 25.19 -15.30
CA ALA A 443 -13.89 24.96 -15.16
C ALA A 443 -13.05 26.11 -15.71
N PRO A 444 -12.21 26.78 -14.89
CA PRO A 444 -11.34 27.84 -15.37
C PRO A 444 -10.20 27.32 -16.26
N GLN A 445 -9.79 26.07 -16.03
CA GLN A 445 -8.71 25.41 -16.78
C GLN A 445 -9.13 24.01 -17.23
N SER A 446 -8.53 23.55 -18.33
CA SER A 446 -8.71 22.19 -18.87
C SER A 446 -10.17 21.69 -18.82
N PRO A 447 -11.15 22.40 -19.40
CA PRO A 447 -12.58 22.10 -19.20
C PRO A 447 -12.96 20.67 -19.60
N TRP A 448 -12.36 20.12 -20.65
CA TRP A 448 -12.60 18.72 -21.05
C TRP A 448 -12.12 17.69 -20.04
N LYS A 449 -10.93 17.87 -19.45
CA LYS A 449 -10.42 16.97 -18.40
C LYS A 449 -11.33 17.03 -17.16
N THR A 450 -11.74 18.23 -16.77
CA THR A 450 -12.63 18.46 -15.63
C THR A 450 -14.00 17.84 -15.88
N ALA A 451 -14.58 18.03 -17.07
CA ALA A 451 -15.87 17.44 -17.44
C ALA A 451 -15.84 15.91 -17.36
N VAL A 452 -14.84 15.29 -17.96
CA VAL A 452 -14.66 13.83 -17.94
C VAL A 452 -14.43 13.33 -16.51
N GLY A 453 -13.60 14.02 -15.73
CA GLY A 453 -13.32 13.66 -14.33
C GLY A 453 -14.57 13.70 -13.45
N ILE A 454 -15.35 14.78 -13.53
CA ILE A 454 -16.61 14.93 -12.77
C ILE A 454 -17.66 13.93 -13.25
N ALA A 455 -17.81 13.72 -14.57
CA ALA A 455 -18.75 12.73 -15.09
C ALA A 455 -18.40 11.31 -14.60
N ALA A 456 -17.14 10.92 -14.64
CA ALA A 456 -16.68 9.61 -14.16
C ALA A 456 -16.91 9.43 -12.66
N ALA A 457 -16.56 10.42 -11.85
CA ALA A 457 -16.76 10.38 -10.40
C ALA A 457 -18.26 10.35 -10.04
N ALA A 458 -19.07 11.19 -10.66
CA ALA A 458 -20.53 11.22 -10.49
C ALA A 458 -21.17 9.89 -10.93
N TRP A 459 -20.72 9.28 -12.03
CA TRP A 459 -21.20 7.99 -12.50
C TRP A 459 -21.00 6.88 -11.46
N VAL A 460 -19.80 6.77 -10.87
CA VAL A 460 -19.50 5.80 -9.82
C VAL A 460 -20.29 6.11 -8.54
N ALA A 461 -20.35 7.36 -8.12
CA ALA A 461 -21.09 7.79 -6.94
C ALA A 461 -22.59 7.47 -7.08
N PHE A 462 -23.21 7.88 -8.18
CA PHE A 462 -24.65 7.67 -8.42
C PHE A 462 -24.99 6.18 -8.57
N GLY A 463 -24.14 5.40 -9.24
CA GLY A 463 -24.33 3.95 -9.31
C GLY A 463 -24.27 3.27 -7.94
N THR A 464 -23.34 3.68 -7.11
CA THR A 464 -23.20 3.19 -5.73
C THR A 464 -24.40 3.59 -4.86
N LEU A 465 -24.84 4.85 -4.94
CA LEU A 465 -26.03 5.33 -4.25
C LEU A 465 -27.30 4.62 -4.73
N ARG A 466 -27.43 4.38 -6.04
CA ARG A 466 -28.55 3.63 -6.61
C ARG A 466 -28.62 2.21 -6.07
N PHE A 467 -27.45 1.55 -5.92
CA PHE A 467 -27.40 0.23 -5.27
C PHE A 467 -27.82 0.32 -3.81
N ALA A 468 -27.23 1.21 -3.01
CA ALA A 468 -27.54 1.38 -1.59
C ALA A 468 -29.04 1.65 -1.40
N TRP A 469 -29.63 2.57 -2.16
CA TRP A 469 -31.03 2.89 -2.17
C TRP A 469 -31.94 1.68 -2.46
N SER A 470 -31.53 0.86 -3.46
CA SER A 470 -32.28 -0.34 -3.81
C SER A 470 -32.34 -1.36 -2.66
N ARG A 471 -31.27 -1.42 -1.86
CA ARG A 471 -31.17 -2.34 -0.71
C ARG A 471 -31.92 -1.83 0.52
N LEU A 472 -31.88 -0.53 0.76
CA LEU A 472 -32.61 0.09 1.88
C LEU A 472 -34.13 0.02 1.69
N ARG A 473 -34.61 0.10 0.43
CA ARG A 473 -36.04 -0.01 0.08
C ARG A 473 -36.55 -1.42 -0.13
N ALA A 474 -35.68 -2.43 -0.15
CA ALA A 474 -36.10 -3.82 -0.33
C ALA A 474 -36.97 -4.28 0.86
N THR A 475 -38.25 -4.53 0.60
CA THR A 475 -39.16 -5.18 1.53
C THR A 475 -38.87 -6.67 1.57
N GLY A 476 -38.78 -7.30 2.74
CA GLY A 476 -38.58 -8.75 2.85
C GLY A 476 -37.31 -9.21 3.57
N GLY A 477 -36.77 -8.40 4.49
CA GLY A 477 -35.76 -8.86 5.47
C GLY A 477 -34.33 -8.96 4.97
N VAL A 478 -34.00 -8.46 3.77
CA VAL A 478 -32.60 -8.36 3.31
C VAL A 478 -31.93 -7.19 4.04
N ARG A 479 -31.31 -7.51 5.16
CA ARG A 479 -30.55 -6.51 5.92
C ARG A 479 -29.36 -6.02 5.09
N PHE A 480 -29.08 -4.71 5.20
CA PHE A 480 -27.85 -4.12 4.67
C PHE A 480 -26.67 -4.69 5.46
N THR A 481 -25.88 -5.59 4.84
CA THR A 481 -24.80 -6.31 5.54
C THR A 481 -23.54 -5.46 5.61
N ALA A 482 -22.61 -5.83 6.51
CA ALA A 482 -21.30 -5.17 6.60
C ALA A 482 -20.52 -5.31 5.28
N GLU A 483 -20.63 -6.44 4.56
CA GLU A 483 -20.04 -6.59 3.22
C GLU A 483 -20.62 -5.58 2.22
N MET A 484 -21.94 -5.35 2.23
CA MET A 484 -22.59 -4.38 1.34
C MET A 484 -22.19 -2.95 1.69
N LEU A 485 -22.12 -2.61 2.98
CA LEU A 485 -21.66 -1.31 3.43
C LEU A 485 -20.20 -1.08 3.05
N GLY A 486 -19.34 -2.07 3.30
CA GLY A 486 -17.93 -2.03 2.92
C GLY A 486 -17.74 -1.83 1.41
N MET A 487 -18.53 -2.51 0.58
CA MET A 487 -18.53 -2.30 -0.87
C MET A 487 -18.98 -0.88 -1.23
N CYS A 488 -20.03 -0.34 -0.61
CA CYS A 488 -20.48 1.03 -0.88
C CYS A 488 -19.43 2.06 -0.47
N LEU A 489 -18.74 1.85 0.65
CA LEU A 489 -17.62 2.71 1.08
C LEU A 489 -16.44 2.60 0.10
N GLY A 490 -16.07 1.38 -0.33
CA GLY A 490 -15.01 1.16 -1.29
C GLY A 490 -15.28 1.85 -2.64
N HIS A 491 -16.45 1.60 -3.22
CA HIS A 491 -16.81 2.22 -4.51
C HIS A 491 -17.07 3.73 -4.39
N GLY A 492 -17.68 4.18 -3.28
CA GLY A 492 -17.81 5.60 -2.97
C GLY A 492 -16.44 6.29 -2.80
N GLY A 493 -15.49 5.58 -2.15
CA GLY A 493 -14.11 6.02 -2.03
C GLY A 493 -13.42 6.19 -3.40
N ILE A 494 -13.68 5.28 -4.36
CA ILE A 494 -13.20 5.44 -5.74
C ILE A 494 -13.77 6.72 -6.37
N ALA A 495 -15.05 7.02 -6.17
CA ALA A 495 -15.66 8.25 -6.71
C ALA A 495 -14.99 9.51 -6.13
N VAL A 496 -14.75 9.54 -4.82
CA VAL A 496 -14.06 10.64 -4.15
C VAL A 496 -12.60 10.75 -4.63
N PHE A 497 -11.90 9.62 -4.76
CA PHE A 497 -10.54 9.57 -5.29
C PHE A 497 -10.46 10.11 -6.73
N LEU A 498 -11.42 9.76 -7.60
CA LEU A 498 -11.46 10.25 -8.97
C LEU A 498 -11.62 11.77 -9.05
N VAL A 499 -12.46 12.38 -8.17
CA VAL A 499 -12.51 13.84 -8.05
C VAL A 499 -11.12 14.38 -7.74
N GLY A 500 -10.47 13.88 -6.69
CA GLY A 500 -9.14 14.32 -6.30
C GLY A 500 -8.12 14.16 -7.42
N ALA A 501 -7.93 12.95 -7.93
CA ALA A 501 -6.86 12.63 -8.87
C ALA A 501 -7.03 13.37 -10.21
N LEU A 502 -8.25 13.40 -10.78
CA LEU A 502 -8.48 13.97 -12.10
C LEU A 502 -8.57 15.50 -12.08
N LEU A 503 -9.16 16.08 -11.00
CA LEU A 503 -9.30 17.53 -10.92
C LEU A 503 -8.01 18.21 -10.45
N THR A 504 -7.25 17.59 -9.56
CA THR A 504 -5.93 18.12 -9.17
C THR A 504 -5.03 18.30 -10.39
N ASP A 505 -4.99 17.29 -11.30
CA ASP A 505 -4.22 17.41 -12.56
C ASP A 505 -4.83 18.43 -13.53
N ALA A 506 -6.15 18.45 -13.65
CA ALA A 506 -6.84 19.31 -14.61
C ALA A 506 -6.80 20.80 -14.24
N GLN A 507 -6.80 21.13 -12.95
CA GLN A 507 -6.93 22.50 -12.44
C GLN A 507 -5.66 23.01 -11.72
N LEU A 508 -4.53 22.27 -11.83
CA LEU A 508 -3.27 22.67 -11.24
C LEU A 508 -2.83 24.03 -11.78
N GLN A 509 -2.51 24.94 -10.86
CA GLN A 509 -1.80 26.18 -11.18
C GLN A 509 -0.48 26.22 -10.41
N GLN A 510 0.59 26.59 -11.10
CA GLN A 510 1.92 26.67 -10.52
C GLN A 510 2.75 27.76 -11.16
N ARG A 511 3.63 28.35 -10.36
CA ARG A 511 4.72 29.25 -10.81
C ARG A 511 5.98 28.99 -10.01
N GLU A 512 7.11 29.08 -10.70
CA GLU A 512 8.45 29.10 -10.13
C GLU A 512 9.13 30.38 -10.56
N LEU A 513 9.58 31.20 -9.62
CA LEU A 513 10.08 32.54 -9.87
C LEU A 513 11.26 32.86 -8.96
N ALA A 514 12.11 33.80 -9.40
CA ALA A 514 12.99 34.52 -8.52
C ALA A 514 12.19 35.64 -7.84
N MET A 515 12.22 35.71 -6.50
CA MET A 515 11.53 36.75 -5.75
C MET A 515 12.47 37.41 -4.77
N SER A 516 12.50 38.76 -4.81
CA SER A 516 13.19 39.60 -3.84
C SER A 516 12.20 40.03 -2.73
N PRO A 517 12.69 40.40 -1.53
CA PRO A 517 11.82 40.90 -0.46
C PRO A 517 10.94 42.06 -0.92
N GLY A 518 9.65 41.98 -0.67
CA GLY A 518 8.63 42.95 -1.09
C GLY A 518 7.96 42.64 -2.42
N GLU A 519 8.50 41.76 -3.25
CA GLU A 519 7.87 41.37 -4.51
C GLU A 519 6.64 40.48 -4.30
N SER A 520 5.71 40.57 -5.23
CA SER A 520 4.46 39.78 -5.20
C SER A 520 4.13 39.18 -6.54
N VAL A 521 3.47 38.03 -6.51
CA VAL A 521 2.94 37.34 -7.68
C VAL A 521 1.47 36.98 -7.46
N GLU A 522 0.67 37.07 -8.52
CA GLU A 522 -0.71 36.62 -8.50
C GLU A 522 -0.82 35.22 -9.14
N LEU A 523 -1.56 34.34 -8.46
CA LEU A 523 -1.90 33.00 -8.95
C LEU A 523 -3.27 32.61 -8.41
N ASP A 524 -4.19 32.24 -9.30
CA ASP A 524 -5.56 31.80 -8.97
C ASP A 524 -6.33 32.80 -8.09
N GLY A 525 -6.22 34.11 -8.42
CA GLY A 525 -6.86 35.17 -7.64
C GLY A 525 -6.30 35.38 -6.23
N ARG A 526 -5.13 34.81 -5.94
CA ARG A 526 -4.37 34.98 -4.69
C ARG A 526 -3.10 35.74 -4.95
N HIS A 527 -2.75 36.64 -4.04
CA HIS A 527 -1.52 37.40 -4.06
C HIS A 527 -0.52 36.79 -3.08
N PHE A 528 0.64 36.38 -3.58
CA PHE A 528 1.75 35.83 -2.83
C PHE A 528 2.83 36.91 -2.70
N ARG A 529 3.02 37.48 -1.54
CA ARG A 529 4.04 38.48 -1.28
C ARG A 529 5.19 37.87 -0.50
N PHE A 530 6.38 37.87 -1.07
CA PHE A 530 7.59 37.42 -0.41
C PHE A 530 8.10 38.54 0.52
N VAL A 531 8.24 38.22 1.82
CA VAL A 531 8.69 39.17 2.83
C VAL A 531 10.20 39.11 2.99
N GLY A 532 10.77 37.91 2.99
CA GLY A 532 12.20 37.69 3.14
C GLY A 532 12.50 36.31 3.73
N VAL A 533 13.77 36.09 4.05
CA VAL A 533 14.26 34.86 4.68
C VAL A 533 15.01 35.22 5.95
N GLU A 534 14.77 34.49 7.01
CA GLU A 534 15.49 34.56 8.27
C GLU A 534 16.17 33.23 8.60
N ARG A 535 17.23 33.25 9.35
CA ARG A 535 17.92 32.06 9.82
C ARG A 535 17.37 31.65 11.17
N VAL A 536 16.87 30.40 11.26
CA VAL A 536 16.24 29.85 12.46
C VAL A 536 16.97 28.59 12.88
N GLU A 537 17.20 28.41 14.18
CA GLU A 537 17.78 27.20 14.76
C GLU A 537 16.67 26.22 15.14
N GLY A 538 16.74 24.99 14.58
CA GLY A 538 15.87 23.88 14.92
C GLY A 538 16.52 22.90 15.91
N PRO A 539 15.86 21.80 16.27
CA PRO A 539 16.36 20.82 17.25
C PRO A 539 17.72 20.20 16.88
N ASN A 540 17.95 19.93 15.58
CA ASN A 540 19.19 19.33 15.04
C ASN A 540 19.52 19.84 13.64
N TYR A 541 19.00 21.01 13.26
CA TYR A 541 19.24 21.64 11.97
C TYR A 541 19.26 23.17 12.09
N LEU A 542 19.85 23.82 11.10
CA LEU A 542 19.69 25.25 10.84
C LEU A 542 18.77 25.41 9.63
N ALA A 543 17.79 26.29 9.72
CA ALA A 543 16.86 26.54 8.62
C ALA A 543 16.97 27.97 8.11
N ASP A 544 16.99 28.12 6.78
CA ASP A 544 16.61 29.36 6.12
C ASP A 544 15.08 29.32 5.97
N ARG A 545 14.38 30.13 6.77
CA ARG A 545 12.91 30.20 6.82
C ARG A 545 12.42 31.40 6.03
N GLY A 546 11.71 31.11 4.94
CA GLY A 546 11.02 32.12 4.15
C GLY A 546 9.71 32.56 4.83
N THR A 547 9.34 33.83 4.66
CA THR A 547 8.03 34.34 5.02
C THR A 547 7.31 34.79 3.76
N VAL A 548 6.14 34.18 3.48
CA VAL A 548 5.26 34.52 2.35
C VAL A 548 3.88 34.84 2.86
N LEU A 549 3.40 36.04 2.55
CA LEU A 549 2.03 36.46 2.87
C LEU A 549 1.12 36.14 1.70
N VAL A 550 0.09 35.32 1.95
CA VAL A 550 -0.87 34.92 0.94
C VAL A 550 -2.23 35.56 1.26
N SER A 551 -2.74 36.40 0.37
CA SER A 551 -4.05 37.03 0.48
C SER A 551 -4.98 36.59 -0.66
N ALA A 552 -6.25 36.38 -0.35
CA ALA A 552 -7.32 36.10 -1.31
C ALA A 552 -8.46 37.09 -1.09
N GLY A 553 -8.74 37.93 -2.09
CA GLY A 553 -9.71 39.02 -1.98
C GLY A 553 -9.39 39.97 -0.81
N ASP A 554 -10.42 40.44 -0.09
CA ASP A 554 -10.27 41.39 1.03
C ASP A 554 -10.01 40.70 2.40
N GLY A 555 -9.73 39.39 2.40
CA GLY A 555 -9.43 38.64 3.62
C GLY A 555 -8.09 38.98 4.24
N PRO A 556 -7.88 38.68 5.54
CA PRO A 556 -6.57 38.86 6.16
C PRO A 556 -5.55 37.91 5.49
N PRO A 557 -4.29 38.35 5.30
CA PRO A 557 -3.27 37.51 4.73
C PRO A 557 -2.94 36.33 5.65
N VAL A 558 -2.74 35.17 5.06
CA VAL A 558 -2.21 33.97 5.72
C VAL A 558 -0.68 34.00 5.60
N GLU A 559 0.00 33.88 6.72
CA GLU A 559 1.44 33.81 6.77
C GLU A 559 1.92 32.37 6.60
N MET A 560 2.80 32.13 5.63
CA MET A 560 3.33 30.81 5.29
C MET A 560 4.85 30.81 5.43
N HIS A 561 5.40 29.75 6.06
CA HIS A 561 6.83 29.64 6.38
C HIS A 561 7.45 28.39 5.71
N PRO A 562 7.78 28.43 4.42
CA PRO A 562 8.60 27.40 3.81
C PRO A 562 10.03 27.47 4.34
N GLU A 563 10.65 26.30 4.59
CA GLU A 563 11.98 26.22 5.16
C GLU A 563 12.94 25.44 4.23
N LYS A 564 14.22 25.81 4.33
CA LYS A 564 15.31 25.03 3.79
C LYS A 564 16.23 24.65 4.94
N ARG A 565 16.15 23.36 5.36
CA ARG A 565 16.82 22.85 6.54
C ARG A 565 18.16 22.24 6.20
N ALA A 566 19.22 22.66 6.86
CA ALA A 566 20.54 22.04 6.81
C ALA A 566 20.78 21.27 8.12
N TYR A 567 20.83 19.96 8.04
CA TYR A 567 20.97 19.08 9.20
C TYR A 567 22.42 19.03 9.71
N ALA A 568 22.60 19.16 11.04
CA ALA A 568 23.90 19.39 11.66
C ALA A 568 24.86 18.20 11.53
N ALA A 569 24.39 16.97 11.59
CA ALA A 569 25.24 15.79 11.61
C ALA A 569 25.66 15.27 10.22
N GLY A 570 24.95 15.64 9.14
CA GLY A 570 25.23 15.13 7.78
C GLY A 570 25.40 16.22 6.72
N GLY A 571 25.13 17.48 7.02
CA GLY A 571 25.18 18.60 6.07
C GLY A 571 24.19 18.50 4.90
N GLN A 572 23.25 17.54 4.96
CA GLN A 572 22.21 17.38 3.94
C GLN A 572 21.17 18.49 4.08
N VAL A 573 20.73 19.01 2.93
CA VAL A 573 19.73 20.07 2.87
C VAL A 573 18.42 19.53 2.38
N MET A 574 17.32 19.83 3.11
CA MET A 574 15.96 19.47 2.78
C MET A 574 15.09 20.70 2.61
N THR A 575 14.14 20.63 1.68
CA THR A 575 13.13 21.67 1.47
C THR A 575 11.83 21.25 2.13
N GLU A 576 11.39 22.04 3.12
CA GLU A 576 10.12 21.87 3.81
C GLU A 576 9.12 22.87 3.25
N ALA A 577 8.08 22.37 2.64
CA ALA A 577 7.04 23.21 2.08
C ALA A 577 6.08 23.72 3.14
N ALA A 578 5.66 24.98 3.03
CA ALA A 578 4.51 25.50 3.76
C ALA A 578 3.23 25.19 2.99
N ILE A 579 2.21 24.64 3.67
CA ILE A 579 0.94 24.25 3.06
C ILE A 579 -0.21 24.82 3.87
N ASP A 580 -0.99 25.70 3.25
CA ASP A 580 -2.31 26.09 3.77
C ASP A 580 -3.37 25.16 3.19
N ALA A 581 -3.93 24.36 4.07
CA ALA A 581 -4.72 23.20 3.76
C ALA A 581 -6.21 23.52 3.63
N GLY A 582 -6.80 23.35 2.45
CA GLY A 582 -8.20 23.60 2.19
C GLY A 582 -9.00 22.41 1.64
N VAL A 583 -10.30 22.38 1.90
CA VAL A 583 -11.19 21.35 1.31
C VAL A 583 -11.30 21.49 -0.20
N GLY A 584 -11.28 22.72 -0.71
CA GLY A 584 -11.38 23.03 -2.14
C GLY A 584 -10.03 23.05 -2.83
N ALA A 585 -9.01 23.57 -2.21
CA ALA A 585 -7.65 23.61 -2.74
C ALA A 585 -6.65 23.77 -1.59
N ASP A 586 -5.46 23.20 -1.78
CA ASP A 586 -4.29 23.52 -0.96
C ASP A 586 -3.50 24.63 -1.63
N VAL A 587 -3.02 25.58 -0.83
CA VAL A 587 -1.98 26.54 -1.21
C VAL A 587 -0.65 26.00 -0.72
N TYR A 588 0.31 25.91 -1.61
CA TYR A 588 1.61 25.27 -1.34
C TYR A 588 2.73 26.24 -1.75
N VAL A 589 3.66 26.48 -0.84
CA VAL A 589 4.83 27.33 -1.08
C VAL A 589 6.09 26.57 -0.69
N ALA A 590 7.07 26.52 -1.56
CA ALA A 590 8.38 25.94 -1.29
C ALA A 590 9.48 26.96 -1.57
N LEU A 591 10.51 26.99 -0.69
CA LEU A 591 11.70 27.81 -0.83
C LEU A 591 12.79 26.98 -1.56
N GLY A 592 13.28 27.52 -2.69
CA GLY A 592 14.36 26.91 -3.46
C GLY A 592 15.75 27.44 -3.05
N GLU A 593 16.64 27.62 -4.03
CA GLU A 593 18.00 28.11 -3.80
C GLU A 593 18.03 29.65 -3.67
N SER A 594 18.98 30.13 -2.87
CA SER A 594 19.35 31.56 -2.88
C SER A 594 19.99 31.92 -4.22
N LEU A 595 19.51 32.99 -4.83
CA LEU A 595 19.99 33.48 -6.13
C LEU A 595 20.94 34.65 -6.00
N GLY A 596 21.28 35.03 -4.77
CA GLY A 596 22.10 36.22 -4.45
C GLY A 596 21.25 37.49 -4.35
N SER A 597 21.86 38.57 -3.80
CA SER A 597 21.18 39.88 -3.65
C SER A 597 19.81 39.82 -2.97
N ASP A 598 19.68 38.96 -1.94
CA ASP A 598 18.44 38.68 -1.18
C ASP A 598 17.30 38.04 -1.99
N ALA A 599 17.54 37.67 -3.26
CA ALA A 599 16.58 36.99 -4.09
C ALA A 599 16.63 35.46 -3.86
N TRP A 600 15.46 34.84 -3.86
CA TRP A 600 15.30 33.40 -3.70
C TRP A 600 14.42 32.81 -4.79
N ALA A 601 14.70 31.56 -5.18
CA ALA A 601 13.75 30.80 -5.97
C ALA A 601 12.55 30.42 -5.09
N VAL A 602 11.36 30.82 -5.49
CA VAL A 602 10.12 30.50 -4.76
C VAL A 602 9.18 29.77 -5.71
N ARG A 603 8.65 28.63 -5.24
CA ARG A 603 7.64 27.85 -5.95
C ARG A 603 6.30 28.03 -5.27
N VAL A 604 5.30 28.43 -6.02
CA VAL A 604 3.93 28.59 -5.53
C VAL A 604 2.99 27.71 -6.34
N TYR A 605 2.13 26.97 -5.65
CA TYR A 605 1.13 26.11 -6.27
C TYR A 605 -0.23 26.36 -5.64
N VAL A 606 -1.27 26.29 -6.45
CA VAL A 606 -2.65 26.08 -6.01
C VAL A 606 -3.10 24.74 -6.53
N ARG A 607 -3.45 23.83 -5.63
CA ARG A 607 -3.79 22.43 -5.93
C ARG A 607 -5.23 22.13 -5.52
N PRO A 608 -6.17 22.31 -6.44
CA PRO A 608 -7.58 22.03 -6.18
C PRO A 608 -7.81 20.53 -5.92
N PHE A 609 -8.64 20.24 -4.94
CA PHE A 609 -9.14 18.90 -4.61
C PHE A 609 -8.07 17.85 -4.25
N VAL A 610 -6.82 18.20 -4.04
CA VAL A 610 -5.75 17.22 -3.74
C VAL A 610 -6.07 16.35 -2.52
N ARG A 611 -6.71 16.91 -1.49
CA ARG A 611 -7.10 16.18 -0.27
C ARG A 611 -8.15 15.10 -0.50
N TRP A 612 -8.92 15.21 -1.59
CA TRP A 612 -9.93 14.21 -1.95
C TRP A 612 -9.29 12.90 -2.39
N ILE A 613 -8.03 12.90 -2.82
CA ILE A 613 -7.25 11.69 -3.12
C ILE A 613 -7.15 10.83 -1.86
N TRP A 614 -6.68 11.40 -0.77
CA TRP A 614 -6.49 10.66 0.49
C TRP A 614 -7.81 10.38 1.21
N ALA A 615 -8.79 11.28 1.12
CA ALA A 615 -10.14 11.04 1.63
C ALA A 615 -10.80 9.84 0.92
N GLY A 616 -10.66 9.74 -0.40
CA GLY A 616 -11.14 8.60 -1.18
C GLY A 616 -10.44 7.29 -0.78
N ALA A 617 -9.12 7.32 -0.63
CA ALA A 617 -8.35 6.17 -0.17
C ALA A 617 -8.72 5.74 1.26
N ALA A 618 -8.94 6.69 2.17
CA ALA A 618 -9.41 6.42 3.54
C ALA A 618 -10.79 5.73 3.55
N LEU A 619 -11.72 6.18 2.69
CA LEU A 619 -13.02 5.54 2.52
C LEU A 619 -12.88 4.11 1.97
N MET A 620 -11.99 3.89 0.99
CA MET A 620 -11.71 2.55 0.45
C MET A 620 -11.14 1.62 1.53
N ALA A 621 -10.16 2.08 2.30
CA ALA A 621 -9.57 1.32 3.40
C ALA A 621 -10.62 0.98 4.48
N LEU A 622 -11.42 1.97 4.90
CA LEU A 622 -12.53 1.75 5.83
C LEU A 622 -13.53 0.74 5.27
N GLY A 623 -13.82 0.81 3.97
CA GLY A 623 -14.70 -0.13 3.28
C GLY A 623 -14.18 -1.58 3.39
N GLY A 624 -12.90 -1.81 3.20
CA GLY A 624 -12.25 -3.12 3.38
C GLY A 624 -12.35 -3.62 4.83
N LEU A 625 -12.06 -2.76 5.81
CA LEU A 625 -12.17 -3.10 7.24
C LEU A 625 -13.61 -3.43 7.63
N VAL A 626 -14.59 -2.64 7.20
CA VAL A 626 -16.02 -2.88 7.48
C VAL A 626 -16.46 -4.19 6.84
N ALA A 627 -16.08 -4.46 5.58
CA ALA A 627 -16.41 -5.72 4.90
C ALA A 627 -15.86 -6.94 5.66
N ALA A 628 -14.67 -6.86 6.23
CA ALA A 628 -14.05 -7.93 7.01
C ALA A 628 -14.84 -8.29 8.28
N THR A 629 -15.66 -7.38 8.82
CA THR A 629 -16.45 -7.61 10.04
C THR A 629 -17.77 -8.37 9.78
N ASP A 630 -18.09 -8.72 8.54
CA ASP A 630 -19.37 -9.35 8.21
C ASP A 630 -19.57 -10.65 9.00
N ARG A 631 -20.73 -10.77 9.65
CA ARG A 631 -21.08 -11.89 10.53
C ARG A 631 -21.04 -13.26 9.81
N ARG A 632 -21.19 -13.31 8.49
CA ARG A 632 -21.13 -14.53 7.70
C ARG A 632 -19.77 -15.22 7.76
N PHE A 633 -18.71 -14.47 7.96
CA PHE A 633 -17.35 -15.00 8.10
C PHE A 633 -17.11 -15.69 9.46
N ARG A 634 -17.94 -15.39 10.47
CA ARG A 634 -17.82 -15.92 11.85
C ARG A 634 -18.71 -17.13 12.12
N ARG A 635 -19.65 -17.46 11.23
CA ARG A 635 -20.60 -18.57 11.44
C ARG A 635 -19.93 -19.89 11.13
N THR A 636 -19.92 -20.81 12.10
CA THR A 636 -19.59 -22.22 11.89
C THR A 636 -20.64 -22.89 10.97
N PRO A 637 -20.23 -23.76 10.03
CA PRO A 637 -21.17 -24.52 9.22
C PRO A 637 -22.02 -25.41 10.14
N GLY A 638 -23.34 -25.19 10.18
CA GLY A 638 -24.25 -25.97 11.00
C GLY A 638 -25.15 -25.17 11.94
N SER A 639 -24.86 -23.94 12.27
CA SER A 639 -25.78 -23.06 13.00
C SER A 639 -26.87 -22.56 12.04
N ARG A 640 -28.05 -23.21 12.05
CA ARG A 640 -29.28 -22.71 11.40
C ARG A 640 -29.64 -21.34 11.99
N ALA A 641 -30.01 -20.41 11.11
CA ALA A 641 -30.52 -19.09 11.48
C ALA A 641 -31.86 -19.19 12.22
#